data_3f61baf4aab7cc20afa3e9152eae0538
#
_entry.id   3f61baf4aab7cc20afa3e9152eae0538
#
_cell.length_a   1.000
_cell.length_b   1.000
_cell.length_c   1.000
_cell.angle_alpha   90.00
_cell.angle_beta   90.00
_cell.angle_gamma   90.00
#
_symmetry.space_group_name_H-M   'P 1'
#
loop_
_entity.id
_entity.type
_entity.pdbx_description
1 polymer ?
#
loop_
_entity_poly.entity_id
_entity_poly.type
_entity_poly.pdbx_seq_one_letter_code
_entity_poly.pdbx_strand_id
1 'polypeptide(L)'
;VKFELLKNRQTPLWRGMAPILAGLAFGMTPMVAIAQDEAQDDDQETAQDAPDVERIVVTGSRLMTNPNVQAPNPVLTVGAEEIESRGTVRIEDLTNQLPQVFAAQASEVSNGASGTAQLDLRGLGPVRTLVLIDGRRLPFGDSSSSAPNLDMVPTRLIERLDIVTGGASAVYGSDAVAGVANFILKRDFEGIEIDVQGGFNQAGNDRSFFENVLRNAEQPIPGSTTDGREINLSLTMGANTADGRGNATLFFNYENLNAITQDGRVESACALGASDGPNSFGGVGCVGSSNFRRFANFSDGDDVFQQEDGNLTPFAGGPAETFNFGPFNFFQRPRERFQIFTRAHYELTDDIEAFADLSFTNTSSDAQIAPSASFGSWTINCDNPLIQNPGGANGVSLFDVFNCQGDEEIDGLFASHRNVEGGPRNSSLDNTSWRTIGGLRGTVFNDFDFEIFGQFARTQDTDISENDFIIDNVQDAFLVVEDENGNPVCRSGNGGCVPYNIFQRGPNGESLVTQEALDYVQGIGITTGETEQKVFGGNVQTDLGRYGVQSPMANEGVGFLVGGEYREDSLTAKPDQISQQPDGGFTGVGGPTLPVSGEIRVSEIFFEAQVPVIADVPFIERFDIGGAYRYSDYTTDGGNVENSFSTDTYHVFANWTPVEDLRLRGQFQRAVRAPNVIELFTPQGTNLPNLTSGANGFFDPCAGPTPAATQAECANTGVTAGQFGNIPDVISGQTQSITGGNPNLDPEESDTITVGAILTPAAIPGLTVSVDYFDIEVTDAIAAGIPAQTTLDECLATGDAAFCDLIQRDNAGSLIAGTAGVGFQQTNINIATLETSGVDFQVVYDLDLWDVGLEDLGSVRFDYASTYLDELQTTPFPGADPITCAGEHAGSCRIPSPEYRHRMLNTWTTPWDFTVDLTWRYFSSTDNNAGPDVNPTIDREIDAVNYLDLAVRYSWSDEIEFRAGVNNLTGTEIPVVTSAGPPEGNGNTYPTLFDTGRFIFFGMTYRL
;
A
#
# COMPACT_ATOMS: atom_id res chain seq x y z
N VAL A 1 2.74 -30.62 -20.81
CA VAL A 1 1.52 -30.42 -21.55
C VAL A 1 1.54 -28.98 -22.02
N LYS A 2 1.40 -28.74 -23.31
CA LYS A 2 1.71 -27.51 -24.03
C LYS A 2 0.90 -26.29 -23.52
N PHE A 3 1.60 -25.19 -23.29
CA PHE A 3 1.08 -23.85 -23.29
C PHE A 3 0.47 -23.48 -24.66
N GLU A 4 -0.85 -23.56 -24.77
CA GLU A 4 -1.59 -23.17 -26.00
C GLU A 4 -2.97 -22.54 -25.67
N LEU A 5 -3.17 -21.93 -24.51
CA LEU A 5 -4.46 -21.29 -24.12
C LEU A 5 -4.40 -19.79 -23.86
N LEU A 6 -3.31 -19.11 -24.24
CA LEU A 6 -3.22 -17.63 -24.13
C LEU A 6 -3.32 -16.92 -25.48
N LYS A 7 -4.02 -17.48 -26.46
CA LYS A 7 -4.30 -16.82 -27.73
C LYS A 7 -5.79 -16.78 -28.04
N ASN A 8 -6.57 -16.05 -27.27
CA ASN A 8 -7.85 -15.48 -27.74
C ASN A 8 -8.61 -14.77 -26.59
N ARG A 9 -8.02 -13.81 -25.91
CA ARG A 9 -8.79 -12.74 -25.30
C ARG A 9 -8.48 -11.46 -26.09
N GLN A 10 -9.26 -11.24 -27.16
CA GLN A 10 -9.45 -9.89 -27.68
C GLN A 10 -10.29 -9.15 -26.67
N THR A 11 -9.64 -8.34 -25.86
CA THR A 11 -10.28 -7.45 -24.90
C THR A 11 -11.37 -6.60 -25.57
N PRO A 12 -12.54 -6.41 -24.92
CA PRO A 12 -13.62 -5.60 -25.46
C PRO A 12 -13.33 -4.09 -25.56
N LEU A 13 -12.15 -3.64 -25.14
CA LEU A 13 -11.74 -2.23 -25.07
C LEU A 13 -11.74 -1.47 -26.40
N TRP A 14 -11.62 -2.15 -27.52
CA TRP A 14 -11.65 -1.48 -28.84
C TRP A 14 -13.06 -1.08 -29.32
N ARG A 15 -14.12 -1.54 -28.70
CA ARG A 15 -15.51 -1.18 -29.11
C ARG A 15 -16.07 0.05 -28.40
N GLY A 16 -15.48 0.49 -27.26
CA GLY A 16 -15.91 1.68 -26.54
C GLY A 16 -15.17 2.97 -26.92
N MET A 17 -13.98 2.89 -27.51
CA MET A 17 -13.14 4.05 -27.81
C MET A 17 -13.42 4.75 -29.15
N ALA A 18 -14.12 4.11 -30.07
CA ALA A 18 -14.43 4.72 -31.37
C ALA A 18 -15.23 6.04 -31.31
N PRO A 19 -16.14 6.27 -30.34
CA PRO A 19 -16.85 7.55 -30.26
C PRO A 19 -16.08 8.66 -29.53
N ILE A 20 -15.07 8.36 -28.69
CA ILE A 20 -14.32 9.37 -27.92
C ILE A 20 -13.21 9.98 -28.76
N LEU A 21 -12.53 9.21 -29.58
CA LEU A 21 -11.53 9.73 -30.54
C LEU A 21 -12.16 10.54 -31.68
N ALA A 22 -13.43 10.26 -32.05
CA ALA A 22 -14.12 11.03 -33.05
C ALA A 22 -14.62 12.40 -32.55
N GLY A 23 -14.77 12.57 -31.23
CA GLY A 23 -15.21 13.84 -30.62
C GLY A 23 -14.07 14.86 -30.49
N LEU A 24 -12.83 14.43 -30.36
CA LEU A 24 -11.65 15.29 -30.22
C LEU A 24 -11.06 15.72 -31.57
N ALA A 25 -11.38 15.03 -32.67
CA ALA A 25 -10.85 15.34 -33.99
C ALA A 25 -11.61 16.47 -34.74
N PHE A 26 -12.70 17.01 -34.19
CA PHE A 26 -13.52 18.03 -34.88
C PHE A 26 -13.27 19.47 -34.44
N GLY A 27 -12.28 19.74 -33.58
CA GLY A 27 -11.99 21.08 -33.06
C GLY A 27 -10.67 21.73 -33.54
N MET A 28 -9.80 21.00 -34.23
CA MET A 28 -8.53 21.57 -34.69
C MET A 28 -8.45 21.59 -36.19
N THR A 29 -8.75 22.75 -36.82
CA THR A 29 -8.32 23.05 -38.16
C THR A 29 -6.87 23.50 -38.11
N PRO A 30 -5.95 22.91 -38.91
CA PRO A 30 -4.56 23.38 -38.93
C PRO A 30 -4.48 24.71 -39.68
N MET A 31 -4.15 25.80 -38.98
CA MET A 31 -3.61 27.00 -39.62
C MET A 31 -2.10 26.78 -39.84
N VAL A 32 -1.77 26.47 -41.06
CA VAL A 32 -0.37 26.55 -41.53
C VAL A 32 -0.04 28.04 -41.71
N ALA A 33 0.76 28.59 -40.81
CA ALA A 33 1.35 29.91 -40.97
C ALA A 33 2.73 29.75 -41.62
N ILE A 34 2.85 30.33 -42.79
CA ILE A 34 4.14 30.45 -43.52
C ILE A 34 4.93 31.59 -42.88
N ALA A 35 6.10 31.25 -42.31
CA ALA A 35 7.04 32.27 -41.86
C ALA A 35 7.67 32.99 -43.07
N GLN A 36 7.62 34.29 -43.10
CA GLN A 36 8.46 35.12 -43.93
C GLN A 36 9.45 35.87 -43.05
N ASP A 37 10.70 35.62 -43.35
CA ASP A 37 11.90 36.30 -42.86
C ASP A 37 11.88 37.76 -43.27
N GLU A 38 12.04 38.72 -42.36
CA GLU A 38 12.63 40.04 -42.63
C GLU A 38 13.37 40.53 -41.38
N ALA A 39 14.69 40.53 -41.50
CA ALA A 39 15.59 41.16 -40.55
C ALA A 39 15.51 42.70 -40.63
N GLN A 40 15.43 43.36 -39.51
CA GLN A 40 15.90 44.75 -39.37
C GLN A 40 16.47 44.97 -37.96
N ASP A 41 17.78 45.29 -37.98
CA ASP A 41 18.52 45.91 -36.88
C ASP A 41 17.87 47.22 -36.45
N ASP A 42 17.72 47.44 -35.16
CA ASP A 42 17.84 48.77 -34.56
C ASP A 42 18.17 48.69 -33.05
N ASP A 43 19.39 49.14 -32.76
CA ASP A 43 19.90 49.38 -31.39
C ASP A 43 19.05 50.46 -30.68
N GLN A 44 18.42 50.11 -29.57
CA GLN A 44 18.11 51.04 -28.49
C GLN A 44 18.26 50.38 -27.13
N GLU A 45 19.33 50.79 -26.42
CA GLU A 45 19.46 50.62 -24.97
C GLU A 45 18.23 51.19 -24.27
N THR A 46 17.46 50.36 -23.61
CA THR A 46 16.49 50.79 -22.60
C THR A 46 16.71 49.99 -21.31
N ALA A 47 16.76 50.75 -20.23
CA ALA A 47 16.74 50.43 -18.80
C ALA A 47 16.59 48.96 -18.46
N GLN A 48 17.57 48.44 -17.72
CA GLN A 48 17.47 47.16 -16.98
C GLN A 48 16.21 47.19 -16.09
N ASP A 49 15.15 46.55 -16.54
CA ASP A 49 14.13 46.03 -15.62
C ASP A 49 14.80 44.98 -14.73
N ALA A 50 14.64 45.11 -13.43
CA ALA A 50 15.04 44.09 -12.49
C ALA A 50 14.35 42.78 -12.90
N PRO A 51 15.04 41.62 -12.86
CA PRO A 51 14.42 40.35 -13.23
C PRO A 51 13.15 40.17 -12.40
N ASP A 52 12.04 39.88 -13.08
CA ASP A 52 10.81 39.45 -12.46
C ASP A 52 11.16 38.20 -11.61
N VAL A 53 11.17 38.36 -10.32
CA VAL A 53 11.45 37.25 -9.40
C VAL A 53 10.24 36.31 -9.45
N GLU A 54 10.41 35.19 -10.12
CA GLU A 54 9.38 34.17 -10.25
C GLU A 54 8.94 33.74 -8.83
N ARG A 55 7.67 34.04 -8.51
CA ARG A 55 7.10 33.69 -7.21
C ARG A 55 6.75 32.20 -7.18
N ILE A 56 7.53 31.42 -6.48
CA ILE A 56 7.35 29.96 -6.35
C ILE A 56 6.55 29.67 -5.08
N VAL A 57 5.50 28.84 -5.21
CA VAL A 57 4.83 28.23 -4.04
C VAL A 57 5.73 27.12 -3.53
N VAL A 58 6.22 27.29 -2.31
CA VAL A 58 7.04 26.27 -1.66
C VAL A 58 6.11 25.29 -0.95
N THR A 59 6.29 23.98 -1.18
CA THR A 59 5.50 22.93 -0.50
C THR A 59 5.66 23.06 1.02
N GLY A 60 4.54 23.05 1.76
CA GLY A 60 4.49 23.28 3.21
C GLY A 60 3.97 24.69 3.61
N SER A 61 3.69 25.55 2.61
CA SER A 61 3.01 26.84 2.78
C SER A 61 2.20 27.15 1.53
N ARG A 62 1.08 27.82 1.67
CA ARG A 62 0.30 28.36 0.54
C ARG A 62 0.67 29.82 0.24
N LEU A 63 1.48 30.47 1.10
CA LEU A 63 2.00 31.80 0.83
C LEU A 63 3.03 31.74 -0.29
N MET A 64 2.80 32.52 -1.35
CA MET A 64 3.82 32.77 -2.37
C MET A 64 4.88 33.67 -1.75
N THR A 65 6.06 33.12 -1.53
CA THR A 65 7.17 33.82 -0.90
C THR A 65 8.27 34.09 -1.92
N ASN A 66 9.14 35.07 -1.60
CA ASN A 66 10.36 35.27 -2.37
C ASN A 66 11.17 33.96 -2.37
N PRO A 67 11.69 33.50 -3.53
CA PRO A 67 12.51 32.27 -3.64
C PRO A 67 13.68 32.19 -2.65
N ASN A 68 14.15 33.35 -2.19
CA ASN A 68 15.19 33.45 -1.16
C ASN A 68 14.70 33.11 0.26
N VAL A 69 13.39 32.97 0.48
CA VAL A 69 12.78 32.56 1.73
C VAL A 69 12.47 31.08 1.62
N GLN A 70 13.38 30.23 2.05
CA GLN A 70 13.24 28.78 2.04
C GLN A 70 12.11 28.34 2.97
N ALA A 71 11.49 27.18 2.66
CA ALA A 71 10.38 26.61 3.43
C ALA A 71 10.68 26.54 4.95
N PRO A 72 9.67 26.82 5.81
CA PRO A 72 9.82 26.60 7.25
C PRO A 72 9.94 25.11 7.62
N ASN A 73 9.33 24.25 6.82
CA ASN A 73 9.32 22.79 7.02
C ASN A 73 10.55 22.12 6.39
N PRO A 74 11.02 20.97 6.93
CA PRO A 74 11.95 20.11 6.22
C PRO A 74 11.31 19.58 4.94
N VAL A 75 12.00 19.72 3.81
CA VAL A 75 11.54 19.24 2.50
C VAL A 75 12.64 18.41 1.86
N LEU A 76 12.33 17.16 1.51
CA LEU A 76 13.14 16.36 0.61
C LEU A 76 12.61 16.57 -0.81
N THR A 77 13.46 17.01 -1.72
CA THR A 77 13.12 17.19 -3.13
C THR A 77 13.81 16.13 -4.00
N VAL A 78 13.03 15.43 -4.82
CA VAL A 78 13.51 14.48 -5.83
C VAL A 78 13.22 15.08 -7.21
N GLY A 79 14.26 15.36 -7.98
CA GLY A 79 14.14 15.99 -9.30
C GLY A 79 13.78 15.01 -10.44
N ALA A 80 13.28 15.54 -11.55
CA ALA A 80 12.96 14.75 -12.75
C ALA A 80 14.15 13.91 -13.24
N GLU A 81 15.36 14.47 -13.20
CA GLU A 81 16.58 13.78 -13.66
C GLU A 81 16.84 12.49 -12.87
N GLU A 82 16.57 12.48 -11.57
CA GLU A 82 16.70 11.29 -10.74
C GLU A 82 15.65 10.25 -11.10
N ILE A 83 14.40 10.67 -11.28
CA ILE A 83 13.29 9.77 -11.68
C ILE A 83 13.64 9.09 -13.01
N GLU A 84 14.19 9.84 -13.96
CA GLU A 84 14.58 9.32 -15.27
C GLU A 84 15.82 8.44 -15.22
N SER A 85 16.83 8.80 -14.43
CA SER A 85 18.11 8.10 -14.35
C SER A 85 17.96 6.66 -13.85
N ARG A 86 16.99 6.39 -12.99
CA ARG A 86 16.71 5.06 -12.42
C ARG A 86 15.86 4.19 -13.32
N GLY A 87 15.44 4.70 -14.49
CA GLY A 87 14.51 3.99 -15.35
C GLY A 87 13.13 3.79 -14.69
N THR A 88 12.77 4.67 -13.74
CA THR A 88 11.50 4.58 -13.01
C THR A 88 10.33 4.88 -13.93
N VAL A 89 9.45 3.94 -14.10
CA VAL A 89 8.15 4.11 -14.74
C VAL A 89 7.02 4.02 -13.72
N ARG A 90 7.24 3.30 -12.62
CA ARG A 90 6.36 3.16 -11.46
C ARG A 90 6.88 4.05 -10.34
N ILE A 91 6.08 5.03 -9.94
CA ILE A 91 6.54 6.02 -8.95
C ILE A 91 6.72 5.40 -7.55
N GLU A 92 5.96 4.36 -7.22
CA GLU A 92 6.09 3.61 -5.98
C GLU A 92 7.46 2.95 -5.82
N ASP A 93 8.10 2.49 -6.90
CA ASP A 93 9.45 1.90 -6.85
C ASP A 93 10.50 2.91 -6.42
N LEU A 94 10.32 4.19 -6.81
CA LEU A 94 11.20 5.26 -6.36
C LEU A 94 10.90 5.65 -4.93
N THR A 95 9.61 5.86 -4.59
CA THR A 95 9.23 6.37 -3.28
C THR A 95 9.53 5.40 -2.17
N ASN A 96 9.31 4.09 -2.36
CA ASN A 96 9.63 3.05 -1.36
C ASN A 96 11.13 2.94 -1.04
N GLN A 97 12.00 3.52 -1.88
CA GLN A 97 13.44 3.54 -1.65
C GLN A 97 13.94 4.80 -0.93
N LEU A 98 13.06 5.80 -0.74
CA LEU A 98 13.41 7.00 0.03
C LEU A 98 13.53 6.69 1.52
N PRO A 99 14.50 7.29 2.24
CA PRO A 99 14.75 6.96 3.64
C PRO A 99 13.54 7.20 4.57
N GLN A 100 12.67 8.14 4.23
CA GLN A 100 11.49 8.53 5.02
C GLN A 100 10.24 7.69 4.74
N VAL A 101 10.29 6.80 3.72
CA VAL A 101 9.13 6.05 3.23
C VAL A 101 9.21 4.59 3.67
N PHE A 102 8.09 4.06 4.13
CA PHE A 102 7.91 2.66 4.49
C PHE A 102 7.17 1.92 3.37
N ALA A 103 7.35 0.61 3.30
CA ALA A 103 6.71 -0.21 2.29
C ALA A 103 5.18 -0.23 2.48
N ALA A 104 4.44 -0.04 1.39
CA ALA A 104 2.98 -0.09 1.36
C ALA A 104 2.50 -0.92 0.15
N GLN A 105 1.22 -0.79 -0.25
CA GLN A 105 0.69 -1.49 -1.41
C GLN A 105 1.49 -1.15 -2.68
N ALA A 106 1.96 -2.19 -3.37
CA ALA A 106 2.75 -2.13 -4.60
C ALA A 106 2.52 -3.39 -5.44
N SER A 107 3.19 -3.51 -6.59
CA SER A 107 3.08 -4.70 -7.47
C SER A 107 3.56 -6.00 -6.81
N GLU A 108 4.39 -5.93 -5.79
CA GLU A 108 4.98 -7.05 -5.06
C GLU A 108 4.06 -7.63 -3.97
N VAL A 109 2.94 -6.96 -3.68
CA VAL A 109 1.89 -7.51 -2.82
C VAL A 109 0.96 -8.39 -3.65
N SER A 110 0.85 -9.67 -3.36
CA SER A 110 -0.01 -10.63 -4.09
C SER A 110 -1.24 -11.05 -3.28
N ASN A 111 -1.05 -11.45 -2.03
CA ASN A 111 -2.16 -11.81 -1.13
C ASN A 111 -2.60 -10.56 -0.36
N GLY A 112 -3.87 -10.17 -0.48
CA GLY A 112 -4.39 -8.92 0.06
C GLY A 112 -4.05 -7.69 -0.78
N ALA A 113 -3.80 -7.87 -2.08
CA ALA A 113 -3.57 -6.79 -3.02
C ALA A 113 -4.84 -5.99 -3.29
N SER A 114 -4.73 -4.66 -3.27
CA SER A 114 -5.82 -3.74 -3.66
C SER A 114 -5.78 -3.35 -5.14
N GLY A 115 -4.72 -3.70 -5.88
CA GLY A 115 -4.51 -3.25 -7.24
C GLY A 115 -3.97 -1.82 -7.36
N THR A 116 -3.75 -1.12 -6.24
CA THR A 116 -3.26 0.27 -6.18
C THR A 116 -1.80 0.34 -5.74
N ALA A 117 -1.18 1.50 -5.91
CA ALA A 117 0.12 1.85 -5.36
C ALA A 117 -0.06 2.95 -4.29
N GLN A 118 0.49 2.76 -3.10
CA GLN A 118 0.29 3.65 -1.95
C GLN A 118 1.62 4.16 -1.39
N LEU A 119 1.57 5.26 -0.65
CA LEU A 119 2.70 5.88 0.01
C LEU A 119 2.49 5.92 1.53
N ASP A 120 3.46 5.41 2.27
CA ASP A 120 3.50 5.48 3.73
C ASP A 120 4.72 6.28 4.21
N LEU A 121 4.49 7.49 4.71
CA LEU A 121 5.53 8.29 5.32
C LEU A 121 5.68 7.92 6.80
N ARG A 122 6.92 7.75 7.24
CA ARG A 122 7.27 7.52 8.65
C ARG A 122 6.70 6.24 9.29
N GLY A 123 6.08 5.34 8.52
CA GLY A 123 5.46 4.12 9.06
C GLY A 123 4.16 4.36 9.84
N LEU A 124 3.55 5.53 9.67
CA LEU A 124 2.28 5.88 10.32
C LEU A 124 1.05 5.42 9.53
N GLY A 125 1.26 4.83 8.35
CA GLY A 125 0.25 4.29 7.46
C GLY A 125 -0.17 5.24 6.33
N PRO A 126 -0.56 4.68 5.17
CA PRO A 126 -0.86 5.46 3.97
C PRO A 126 -2.08 6.40 4.11
N VAL A 127 -3.01 6.11 5.02
CA VAL A 127 -4.17 6.97 5.30
C VAL A 127 -3.80 8.24 6.08
N ARG A 128 -2.59 8.31 6.65
CA ARG A 128 -2.04 9.48 7.34
C ARG A 128 -1.00 10.24 6.51
N THR A 129 -0.84 9.84 5.24
CA THR A 129 0.05 10.46 4.27
C THR A 129 -0.76 11.16 3.20
N LEU A 130 -0.64 12.49 3.11
CA LEU A 130 -1.35 13.26 2.10
C LEU A 130 -0.56 13.31 0.78
N VAL A 131 -1.19 12.88 -0.31
CA VAL A 131 -0.60 12.94 -1.66
C VAL A 131 -1.27 14.03 -2.48
N LEU A 132 -0.46 14.88 -3.10
CA LEU A 132 -0.89 16.02 -3.90
C LEU A 132 -0.26 15.97 -5.31
N ILE A 133 -0.98 16.53 -6.30
CA ILE A 133 -0.43 16.98 -7.56
C ILE A 133 -0.64 18.49 -7.65
N ASP A 134 0.45 19.26 -7.76
CA ASP A 134 0.46 20.74 -7.79
C ASP A 134 -0.38 21.34 -6.63
N GLY A 135 -0.20 20.81 -5.41
CA GLY A 135 -0.91 21.27 -4.23
C GLY A 135 -2.39 20.88 -4.15
N ARG A 136 -2.88 20.03 -5.04
CA ARG A 136 -4.27 19.53 -5.08
C ARG A 136 -4.31 18.06 -4.66
N ARG A 137 -5.18 17.77 -3.71
CA ARG A 137 -5.39 16.43 -3.15
C ARG A 137 -5.77 15.40 -4.22
N LEU A 138 -5.15 14.22 -4.20
CA LEU A 138 -5.61 13.06 -4.93
C LEU A 138 -6.85 12.43 -4.27
N PRO A 139 -7.80 11.89 -5.05
CA PRO A 139 -8.91 11.13 -4.50
C PRO A 139 -8.44 9.78 -3.93
N PHE A 140 -9.33 9.10 -3.20
CA PHE A 140 -9.10 7.72 -2.78
C PHE A 140 -8.93 6.79 -3.98
N GLY A 141 -8.01 5.86 -3.88
CA GLY A 141 -7.58 5.01 -4.98
C GLY A 141 -8.48 3.82 -5.24
N ASP A 142 -9.19 3.34 -4.23
CA ASP A 142 -10.09 2.19 -4.30
C ASP A 142 -11.15 2.26 -3.20
N SER A 143 -12.13 1.36 -3.25
CA SER A 143 -13.22 1.28 -2.27
C SER A 143 -12.90 0.42 -1.04
N SER A 144 -11.74 -0.21 -0.99
CA SER A 144 -11.30 -1.04 0.13
C SER A 144 -10.43 -0.29 1.12
N SER A 145 -9.81 0.83 0.69
CA SER A 145 -8.99 1.69 1.52
C SER A 145 -9.26 3.16 1.20
N SER A 146 -9.04 4.05 2.17
CA SER A 146 -9.13 5.49 1.96
C SER A 146 -7.77 6.12 1.72
N ALA A 147 -6.86 5.40 1.06
CA ALA A 147 -5.54 5.87 0.67
C ALA A 147 -5.52 6.37 -0.79
N PRO A 148 -4.73 7.42 -1.11
CA PRO A 148 -4.52 7.86 -2.48
C PRO A 148 -3.75 6.82 -3.31
N ASN A 149 -4.06 6.72 -4.63
CA ASN A 149 -3.36 5.83 -5.55
C ASN A 149 -2.29 6.59 -6.36
N LEU A 150 -1.03 6.23 -6.20
CA LEU A 150 0.10 6.81 -6.94
C LEU A 150 0.07 6.51 -8.45
N ASP A 151 -0.68 5.48 -8.89
CA ASP A 151 -0.87 5.20 -10.31
C ASP A 151 -1.50 6.35 -11.10
N MET A 152 -2.17 7.29 -10.41
CA MET A 152 -2.75 8.48 -11.03
C MET A 152 -1.70 9.54 -11.39
N VAL A 153 -0.46 9.45 -10.88
CA VAL A 153 0.60 10.43 -11.12
C VAL A 153 1.24 10.20 -12.49
N PRO A 154 1.27 11.22 -13.38
CA PRO A 154 1.89 11.10 -14.71
C PRO A 154 3.43 11.22 -14.60
N THR A 155 4.13 10.09 -14.39
CA THR A 155 5.54 10.03 -14.01
C THR A 155 6.47 10.88 -14.90
N ARG A 156 6.28 10.89 -16.23
CA ARG A 156 7.12 11.66 -17.18
C ARG A 156 6.84 13.18 -17.21
N LEU A 157 5.69 13.59 -16.65
CA LEU A 157 5.40 15.02 -16.48
C LEU A 157 5.90 15.58 -15.14
N ILE A 158 6.43 14.75 -14.25
CA ILE A 158 6.95 15.24 -12.97
C ILE A 158 8.18 16.12 -13.26
N GLU A 159 8.16 17.33 -12.74
CA GLU A 159 9.31 18.23 -12.66
C GLU A 159 10.12 17.95 -11.39
N ARG A 160 9.41 17.76 -10.28
CA ARG A 160 9.98 17.33 -8.99
C ARG A 160 8.91 16.76 -8.07
N LEU A 161 9.35 15.92 -7.14
CA LEU A 161 8.57 15.47 -5.99
C LEU A 161 9.10 16.17 -4.74
N ASP A 162 8.24 16.89 -4.04
CA ASP A 162 8.54 17.49 -2.75
C ASP A 162 7.88 16.68 -1.64
N ILE A 163 8.67 16.17 -0.70
CA ILE A 163 8.19 15.47 0.50
C ILE A 163 8.41 16.36 1.72
N VAL A 164 7.31 16.84 2.29
CA VAL A 164 7.30 17.54 3.57
C VAL A 164 7.08 16.51 4.65
N THR A 165 7.99 16.43 5.60
CA THR A 165 7.94 15.50 6.71
C THR A 165 7.40 16.18 7.97
N GLY A 166 6.47 15.48 8.66
CA GLY A 166 5.73 16.02 9.80
C GLY A 166 4.37 16.61 9.41
N GLY A 167 3.53 16.87 10.38
CA GLY A 167 2.16 17.33 10.17
C GLY A 167 2.07 18.60 9.32
N ALA A 168 1.06 18.70 8.46
CA ALA A 168 0.80 19.84 7.61
C ALA A 168 -0.71 20.17 7.47
N SER A 169 -1.52 19.67 8.40
CA SER A 169 -2.99 19.80 8.33
C SER A 169 -3.46 21.25 8.43
N ALA A 170 -2.75 22.14 9.09
CA ALA A 170 -3.08 23.56 9.14
C ALA A 170 -3.03 24.22 7.76
N VAL A 171 -2.16 23.73 6.86
CA VAL A 171 -2.00 24.23 5.48
C VAL A 171 -2.91 23.46 4.50
N TYR A 172 -2.93 22.14 4.57
CA TYR A 172 -3.53 21.28 3.54
C TYR A 172 -4.82 20.56 3.97
N GLY A 173 -5.22 20.67 5.25
CA GLY A 173 -6.39 19.98 5.82
C GLY A 173 -6.05 18.58 6.35
N SER A 174 -7.08 17.81 6.70
CA SER A 174 -6.98 16.45 7.24
C SER A 174 -6.04 15.53 6.45
N ASP A 175 -5.55 14.48 7.10
CA ASP A 175 -4.73 13.38 6.58
C ASP A 175 -3.23 13.72 6.38
N ALA A 176 -2.84 15.00 6.48
CA ALA A 176 -1.45 15.41 6.48
C ALA A 176 -0.83 15.28 7.89
N VAL A 177 -0.82 14.05 8.44
CA VAL A 177 -0.32 13.72 9.79
C VAL A 177 1.16 13.33 9.74
N ALA A 178 1.50 12.31 8.96
CA ALA A 178 2.87 11.85 8.74
C ALA A 178 3.67 12.82 7.84
N GLY A 179 2.96 13.50 6.95
CA GLY A 179 3.55 14.43 5.99
C GLY A 179 2.74 14.57 4.71
N VAL A 180 3.37 15.20 3.73
CA VAL A 180 2.80 15.49 2.41
C VAL A 180 3.79 15.09 1.33
N ALA A 181 3.35 14.35 0.33
CA ALA A 181 4.06 14.14 -0.93
C ALA A 181 3.37 14.95 -2.03
N ASN A 182 4.05 15.96 -2.55
CA ASN A 182 3.52 16.87 -3.57
C ASN A 182 4.29 16.69 -4.89
N PHE A 183 3.62 16.15 -5.89
CA PHE A 183 4.15 16.00 -7.24
C PHE A 183 3.92 17.29 -8.02
N ILE A 184 5.00 18.00 -8.31
CA ILE A 184 4.98 19.22 -9.15
C ILE A 184 5.19 18.79 -10.59
N LEU A 185 4.26 19.17 -11.47
CA LEU A 185 4.29 18.79 -12.88
C LEU A 185 4.82 19.94 -13.75
N LYS A 186 5.51 19.57 -14.85
CA LYS A 186 5.93 20.51 -15.91
C LYS A 186 4.75 21.34 -16.38
N ARG A 187 4.93 22.67 -16.42
CA ARG A 187 3.81 23.60 -16.68
C ARG A 187 3.72 23.97 -18.16
N ASP A 188 4.81 24.47 -18.74
CA ASP A 188 4.85 25.07 -20.08
C ASP A 188 5.66 24.18 -21.03
N PHE A 189 5.10 23.00 -21.35
CA PHE A 189 5.75 22.12 -22.29
C PHE A 189 5.51 22.61 -23.73
N GLU A 190 6.57 22.68 -24.54
CA GLU A 190 6.51 23.02 -25.95
C GLU A 190 7.19 21.95 -26.81
N GLY A 191 6.56 21.55 -27.89
CA GLY A 191 7.06 20.50 -28.78
C GLY A 191 6.38 19.15 -28.59
N ILE A 192 7.06 18.12 -29.06
CA ILE A 192 6.62 16.73 -28.97
C ILE A 192 7.76 15.90 -28.38
N GLU A 193 7.48 15.16 -27.32
CA GLU A 193 8.40 14.20 -26.73
C GLU A 193 7.80 12.80 -26.78
N ILE A 194 8.55 11.85 -27.34
CA ILE A 194 8.21 10.43 -27.34
C ILE A 194 9.27 9.71 -26.52
N ASP A 195 8.84 8.98 -25.51
CA ASP A 195 9.72 8.18 -24.67
C ASP A 195 9.32 6.70 -24.73
N VAL A 196 10.31 5.85 -24.95
CA VAL A 196 10.14 4.38 -24.98
C VAL A 196 11.16 3.76 -24.05
N GLN A 197 10.72 2.96 -23.11
CA GLN A 197 11.57 2.21 -22.20
C GLN A 197 11.16 0.75 -22.14
N GLY A 198 12.14 -0.14 -22.02
CA GLY A 198 11.93 -1.54 -21.71
C GLY A 198 12.92 -2.02 -20.68
N GLY A 199 12.49 -2.95 -19.82
CA GLY A 199 13.30 -3.54 -18.78
C GLY A 199 12.95 -4.99 -18.49
N PHE A 200 13.76 -5.63 -17.67
CA PHE A 200 13.54 -6.98 -17.17
C PHE A 200 14.37 -7.28 -15.92
N ASN A 201 13.86 -8.20 -15.10
CA ASN A 201 14.59 -8.72 -13.94
C ASN A 201 15.46 -9.92 -14.31
N GLN A 202 16.64 -10.01 -13.68
CA GLN A 202 17.57 -11.14 -13.75
C GLN A 202 17.89 -11.64 -12.34
N ALA A 203 17.60 -12.93 -12.08
CA ALA A 203 18.01 -13.61 -10.86
C ALA A 203 18.99 -14.74 -11.17
N GLY A 204 20.07 -14.84 -10.40
CA GLY A 204 21.11 -15.87 -10.53
C GLY A 204 20.65 -17.22 -10.01
N ASN A 205 19.91 -17.25 -8.90
CA ASN A 205 19.42 -18.43 -8.20
C ASN A 205 20.55 -19.41 -7.75
N ASP A 206 21.74 -18.91 -7.42
CA ASP A 206 22.92 -19.70 -7.07
C ASP A 206 23.18 -19.76 -5.55
N ARG A 207 22.09 -19.72 -4.73
CA ARG A 207 22.13 -19.79 -3.26
C ARG A 207 22.11 -21.23 -2.77
N SER A 208 23.29 -21.80 -2.60
CA SER A 208 23.48 -23.23 -2.27
C SER A 208 22.74 -23.72 -1.01
N PHE A 209 22.52 -22.85 -0.02
CA PHE A 209 21.75 -23.20 1.16
C PHE A 209 20.30 -23.57 0.79
N PHE A 210 19.59 -22.68 0.10
CA PHE A 210 18.20 -22.91 -0.32
C PHE A 210 18.07 -23.98 -1.39
N GLU A 211 19.04 -24.11 -2.30
CA GLU A 211 19.10 -25.27 -3.21
C GLU A 211 19.12 -26.61 -2.45
N ASN A 212 19.85 -26.69 -1.34
CA ASN A 212 19.87 -27.92 -0.53
C ASN A 212 18.57 -28.15 0.23
N VAL A 213 17.91 -27.07 0.72
CA VAL A 213 16.56 -27.17 1.30
C VAL A 213 15.58 -27.74 0.29
N LEU A 214 15.50 -27.15 -0.92
CA LEU A 214 14.64 -27.62 -2.00
C LEU A 214 14.93 -29.06 -2.42
N ARG A 215 16.24 -29.42 -2.56
CA ARG A 215 16.66 -30.78 -2.93
C ARG A 215 16.24 -31.81 -1.90
N ASN A 216 16.40 -31.49 -0.60
CA ASN A 216 15.99 -32.42 0.46
C ASN A 216 14.46 -32.56 0.58
N ALA A 217 13.73 -31.50 0.23
CA ALA A 217 12.27 -31.50 0.16
C ALA A 217 11.72 -32.03 -1.19
N GLU A 218 12.58 -32.53 -2.08
CA GLU A 218 12.22 -33.02 -3.42
C GLU A 218 11.47 -31.97 -4.28
N GLN A 219 11.73 -30.66 -4.03
CA GLN A 219 11.15 -29.59 -4.79
C GLN A 219 12.02 -29.23 -6.00
N PRO A 220 11.43 -28.70 -7.09
CA PRO A 220 12.19 -28.18 -8.22
C PRO A 220 13.14 -27.06 -7.79
N ILE A 221 14.37 -27.08 -8.32
CA ILE A 221 15.36 -26.04 -8.07
C ILE A 221 15.36 -25.11 -9.30
N PRO A 222 14.99 -23.81 -9.14
CA PRO A 222 15.03 -22.88 -10.26
C PRO A 222 16.48 -22.60 -10.69
N GLY A 223 16.69 -22.54 -12.01
CA GLY A 223 17.95 -22.04 -12.56
C GLY A 223 17.94 -20.53 -12.66
N SER A 224 19.01 -19.95 -13.24
CA SER A 224 19.03 -18.52 -13.55
C SER A 224 17.83 -18.13 -14.42
N THR A 225 17.07 -17.09 -14.01
CA THR A 225 15.87 -16.63 -14.69
C THR A 225 16.01 -15.22 -15.23
N THR A 226 15.24 -14.93 -16.29
CA THR A 226 15.02 -13.58 -16.82
C THR A 226 13.52 -13.41 -17.03
N ASP A 227 12.90 -12.58 -16.18
CA ASP A 227 11.45 -12.43 -16.08
C ASP A 227 11.06 -10.99 -15.76
N GLY A 228 9.81 -10.73 -15.34
CA GLY A 228 9.34 -9.41 -14.94
C GLY A 228 9.59 -8.36 -16.02
N ARG A 229 9.33 -8.68 -17.31
CA ARG A 229 9.52 -7.72 -18.41
C ARG A 229 8.57 -6.54 -18.23
N GLU A 230 9.13 -5.36 -18.47
CA GLU A 230 8.41 -4.10 -18.42
C GLU A 230 8.60 -3.37 -19.76
N ILE A 231 7.53 -2.75 -20.24
CA ILE A 231 7.55 -1.83 -21.39
C ILE A 231 6.73 -0.61 -21.02
N ASN A 232 7.32 0.56 -21.26
CA ASN A 232 6.64 1.85 -21.10
C ASN A 232 6.74 2.64 -22.40
N LEU A 233 5.66 3.27 -22.82
CA LEU A 233 5.58 4.20 -23.92
C LEU A 233 4.86 5.47 -23.47
N SER A 234 5.50 6.62 -23.57
CA SER A 234 4.85 7.91 -23.33
C SER A 234 4.97 8.85 -24.52
N LEU A 235 3.98 9.71 -24.63
CA LEU A 235 3.90 10.79 -25.61
C LEU A 235 3.47 12.06 -24.88
N THR A 236 4.32 13.09 -24.94
CA THR A 236 4.00 14.43 -24.46
C THR A 236 3.94 15.37 -25.63
N MET A 237 2.90 16.17 -25.74
CA MET A 237 2.74 17.19 -26.76
C MET A 237 2.31 18.49 -26.09
N GLY A 238 2.94 19.59 -26.42
CA GLY A 238 2.56 20.88 -25.91
C GLY A 238 2.78 22.00 -26.91
N ALA A 239 1.96 23.03 -26.77
CA ALA A 239 2.06 24.21 -27.63
C ALA A 239 1.63 25.45 -26.87
N ASN A 240 2.38 26.53 -27.11
CA ASN A 240 2.01 27.87 -26.68
C ASN A 240 1.00 28.47 -27.63
N THR A 241 0.13 29.35 -27.14
CA THR A 241 -0.78 30.12 -27.97
C THR A 241 0.01 31.15 -28.80
N ALA A 242 -0.51 31.52 -29.97
CA ALA A 242 0.20 32.41 -30.90
C ALA A 242 0.50 33.82 -30.33
N ASP A 243 -0.21 34.23 -29.29
CA ASP A 243 -0.01 35.49 -28.57
C ASP A 243 0.89 35.34 -27.33
N GLY A 244 1.40 34.12 -27.06
CA GLY A 244 2.24 33.80 -25.89
C GLY A 244 1.52 33.81 -24.53
N ARG A 245 0.19 33.92 -24.53
CA ARG A 245 -0.62 34.06 -23.29
C ARG A 245 -1.11 32.74 -22.69
N GLY A 246 -0.76 31.63 -23.28
CA GLY A 246 -1.21 30.35 -22.74
C GLY A 246 -0.47 29.16 -23.31
N ASN A 247 -0.56 28.05 -22.64
CA ASN A 247 -0.02 26.76 -23.05
C ASN A 247 -1.10 25.67 -22.92
N ALA A 248 -0.99 24.65 -23.75
CA ALA A 248 -1.76 23.43 -23.60
C ALA A 248 -0.83 22.22 -23.78
N THR A 249 -0.78 21.36 -22.79
CA THR A 249 0.02 20.12 -22.77
C THR A 249 -0.90 18.91 -22.73
N LEU A 250 -0.64 17.92 -23.57
CA LEU A 250 -1.28 16.60 -23.59
C LEU A 250 -0.22 15.53 -23.31
N PHE A 251 -0.51 14.66 -22.38
CA PHE A 251 0.32 13.51 -22.05
C PHE A 251 -0.48 12.21 -22.22
N PHE A 252 0.17 11.22 -22.76
CA PHE A 252 -0.31 9.87 -22.90
C PHE A 252 0.74 8.89 -22.41
N ASN A 253 0.35 7.87 -21.65
CA ASN A 253 1.23 6.80 -21.21
C ASN A 253 0.57 5.44 -21.36
N TYR A 254 1.35 4.46 -21.77
CA TYR A 254 1.02 3.04 -21.74
C TYR A 254 2.17 2.27 -21.10
N GLU A 255 1.83 1.46 -20.11
CA GLU A 255 2.76 0.58 -19.40
C GLU A 255 2.23 -0.84 -19.38
N ASN A 256 3.14 -1.81 -19.54
CA ASN A 256 2.85 -3.22 -19.35
C ASN A 256 3.98 -3.88 -18.57
N LEU A 257 3.63 -4.48 -17.43
CA LEU A 257 4.51 -5.21 -16.54
C LEU A 257 4.10 -6.69 -16.50
N ASN A 258 5.05 -7.60 -16.67
CA ASN A 258 4.80 -9.03 -16.59
C ASN A 258 4.99 -9.55 -15.15
N ALA A 259 4.26 -10.61 -14.81
CA ALA A 259 4.40 -11.29 -13.53
C ALA A 259 5.79 -11.92 -13.32
N ILE A 260 6.17 -12.00 -12.04
CA ILE A 260 7.21 -12.90 -11.52
C ILE A 260 6.52 -13.88 -10.58
N THR A 261 6.76 -15.19 -10.72
CA THR A 261 6.26 -16.21 -9.82
C THR A 261 7.29 -16.58 -8.76
N GLN A 262 6.83 -17.04 -7.58
CA GLN A 262 7.73 -17.40 -6.49
C GLN A 262 8.65 -18.57 -6.85
N ASP A 263 8.21 -19.50 -7.71
CA ASP A 263 9.04 -20.60 -8.18
C ASP A 263 10.24 -20.18 -9.05
N GLY A 264 10.23 -18.95 -9.55
CA GLY A 264 11.35 -18.33 -10.26
C GLY A 264 12.52 -17.91 -9.37
N ARG A 265 12.39 -18.02 -8.05
CA ARG A 265 13.41 -17.62 -7.06
C ARG A 265 13.68 -18.75 -6.09
N VAL A 266 14.96 -19.08 -5.89
CA VAL A 266 15.35 -20.22 -5.06
C VAL A 266 14.93 -20.09 -3.60
N GLU A 267 14.87 -18.88 -3.08
CA GLU A 267 14.45 -18.57 -1.71
C GLU A 267 12.92 -18.56 -1.50
N SER A 268 12.16 -18.47 -2.58
CA SER A 268 10.68 -18.41 -2.52
C SER A 268 9.99 -19.59 -3.20
N ALA A 269 10.77 -20.50 -3.80
CA ALA A 269 10.23 -21.66 -4.51
C ALA A 269 9.43 -22.64 -3.61
N CYS A 270 9.55 -22.50 -2.28
CA CYS A 270 8.64 -23.10 -1.32
C CYS A 270 8.48 -22.22 -0.07
N ALA A 271 7.39 -22.41 0.67
CA ALA A 271 7.24 -21.78 1.98
C ALA A 271 8.25 -22.39 2.94
N LEU A 272 9.19 -21.58 3.40
CA LEU A 272 10.24 -21.98 4.33
C LEU A 272 9.74 -21.93 5.78
N GLY A 273 10.30 -22.79 6.63
CA GLY A 273 10.04 -22.76 8.06
C GLY A 273 11.03 -23.60 8.85
N ALA A 274 11.00 -23.48 10.18
CA ALA A 274 11.81 -24.29 11.08
C ALA A 274 11.45 -25.77 10.91
N SER A 275 12.45 -26.63 10.68
CA SER A 275 12.26 -28.07 10.52
C SER A 275 13.56 -28.81 10.76
N ASP A 276 13.54 -29.76 11.68
CA ASP A 276 14.63 -30.71 11.96
C ASP A 276 14.38 -32.09 11.34
N GLY A 277 13.39 -32.21 10.47
CA GLY A 277 12.98 -33.44 9.80
C GLY A 277 13.98 -33.92 8.74
N PRO A 278 13.83 -35.15 8.21
CA PRO A 278 14.75 -35.75 7.23
C PRO A 278 14.80 -34.99 5.90
N ASN A 279 13.76 -34.19 5.61
CA ASN A 279 13.64 -33.39 4.37
C ASN A 279 14.02 -31.92 4.59
N SER A 280 14.76 -31.61 5.67
CA SER A 280 15.27 -30.28 5.98
C SER A 280 16.78 -30.16 5.72
N PHE A 281 17.29 -28.94 5.70
CA PHE A 281 18.72 -28.64 5.65
C PHE A 281 19.04 -27.45 6.57
N GLY A 282 19.97 -27.64 7.48
CA GLY A 282 20.41 -26.60 8.40
C GLY A 282 19.31 -26.06 9.34
N GLY A 283 18.34 -26.88 9.71
CA GLY A 283 17.21 -26.47 10.55
C GLY A 283 16.04 -25.82 9.80
N VAL A 284 16.09 -25.81 8.46
CA VAL A 284 15.08 -25.19 7.59
C VAL A 284 14.52 -26.22 6.63
N GLY A 285 13.21 -26.21 6.40
CA GLY A 285 12.52 -27.09 5.45
C GLY A 285 11.43 -26.34 4.69
N CYS A 286 10.91 -26.98 3.64
CA CYS A 286 9.70 -26.57 2.97
C CYS A 286 8.50 -27.02 3.79
N VAL A 287 7.87 -26.12 4.51
CA VAL A 287 6.76 -26.46 5.44
C VAL A 287 5.39 -26.41 4.77
N GLY A 288 5.15 -25.49 3.85
CA GLY A 288 3.92 -25.37 3.07
C GLY A 288 2.63 -25.38 3.91
N SER A 289 1.50 -25.72 3.27
CA SER A 289 0.22 -25.93 3.96
C SER A 289 0.14 -27.33 4.55
N SER A 290 0.17 -27.47 5.87
CA SER A 290 0.24 -28.77 6.54
C SER A 290 -1.00 -29.65 6.34
N ASN A 291 -2.19 -29.06 6.36
CA ASN A 291 -3.44 -29.85 6.33
C ASN A 291 -4.12 -29.82 4.95
N PHE A 292 -3.86 -28.82 4.12
CA PHE A 292 -4.50 -28.67 2.81
C PHE A 292 -3.52 -28.97 1.70
N ARG A 293 -3.66 -30.10 1.07
CA ARG A 293 -2.71 -30.68 0.13
C ARG A 293 -3.44 -31.29 -1.07
N ARG A 294 -2.70 -31.64 -2.11
CA ARG A 294 -3.22 -32.27 -3.33
C ARG A 294 -3.95 -33.58 -3.06
N PHE A 295 -3.45 -34.38 -2.10
CA PHE A 295 -4.14 -35.56 -1.63
C PHE A 295 -4.88 -35.23 -0.35
N ALA A 296 -6.10 -35.71 -0.18
CA ALA A 296 -6.93 -35.29 0.93
C ALA A 296 -6.43 -35.78 2.30
N ASN A 297 -6.63 -34.95 3.32
CA ASN A 297 -6.50 -35.30 4.71
C ASN A 297 -7.91 -35.30 5.35
N PHE A 298 -8.22 -36.32 6.12
CA PHE A 298 -9.55 -36.48 6.73
C PHE A 298 -9.41 -36.64 8.25
N SER A 299 -10.29 -36.02 9.03
CA SER A 299 -10.30 -36.12 10.47
C SER A 299 -11.72 -36.01 11.03
N ASP A 300 -12.07 -36.92 11.92
CA ASP A 300 -13.18 -36.82 12.88
C ASP A 300 -12.67 -36.89 14.33
N GLY A 301 -11.36 -36.75 14.52
CA GLY A 301 -10.63 -36.87 15.78
C GLY A 301 -9.21 -37.42 15.60
N ASP A 302 -9.03 -38.38 14.70
CA ASP A 302 -7.72 -38.95 14.32
C ASP A 302 -7.43 -38.64 12.85
N ASP A 303 -6.39 -37.83 12.58
CA ASP A 303 -6.02 -37.42 11.21
C ASP A 303 -5.49 -38.63 10.42
N VAL A 304 -6.09 -38.89 9.26
CA VAL A 304 -5.59 -39.84 8.27
C VAL A 304 -5.35 -39.16 6.94
N PHE A 305 -4.25 -39.52 6.31
CA PHE A 305 -3.81 -39.00 5.05
C PHE A 305 -3.96 -40.00 3.91
N GLN A 306 -4.49 -39.52 2.77
CA GLN A 306 -4.54 -40.29 1.54
C GLN A 306 -3.24 -40.18 0.76
N GLN A 307 -2.56 -41.30 0.53
CA GLN A 307 -1.36 -41.35 -0.32
C GLN A 307 -1.70 -41.34 -1.80
N GLU A 308 -0.67 -41.15 -2.63
CA GLU A 308 -0.80 -41.18 -4.09
C GLU A 308 -1.39 -42.48 -4.64
N ASP A 309 -1.09 -43.61 -4.01
CA ASP A 309 -1.61 -44.93 -4.38
C ASP A 309 -3.04 -45.21 -3.81
N GLY A 310 -3.65 -44.25 -3.17
CA GLY A 310 -4.97 -44.34 -2.57
C GLY A 310 -5.02 -44.98 -1.17
N ASN A 311 -3.86 -45.42 -0.61
CA ASN A 311 -3.80 -45.95 0.75
C ASN A 311 -4.02 -44.81 1.76
N LEU A 312 -4.68 -45.17 2.89
CA LEU A 312 -4.84 -44.28 4.03
C LEU A 312 -3.77 -44.57 5.07
N THR A 313 -3.09 -43.55 5.55
CA THR A 313 -2.06 -43.60 6.58
C THR A 313 -2.29 -42.49 7.61
N PRO A 314 -1.88 -42.70 8.88
CA PRO A 314 -1.90 -41.59 9.84
C PRO A 314 -1.10 -40.39 9.30
N PHE A 315 -1.64 -39.21 9.49
CA PHE A 315 -0.97 -37.99 9.07
C PHE A 315 0.18 -37.67 10.02
N ALA A 316 1.38 -37.62 9.51
CA ALA A 316 2.59 -37.34 10.30
C ALA A 316 3.06 -35.90 10.23
N GLY A 317 2.50 -35.09 9.33
CA GLY A 317 2.79 -33.65 9.21
C GLY A 317 4.20 -33.31 8.72
N GLY A 318 4.82 -34.20 7.92
CA GLY A 318 6.16 -33.93 7.37
C GLY A 318 6.14 -33.15 6.04
N PRO A 319 7.28 -32.59 5.59
CA PRO A 319 7.37 -31.83 4.32
C PRO A 319 6.92 -32.61 3.07
N ALA A 320 7.03 -33.95 3.06
CA ALA A 320 6.48 -34.78 1.98
C ALA A 320 4.94 -34.85 1.99
N GLU A 321 4.34 -34.45 3.10
CA GLU A 321 2.90 -34.47 3.33
C GLU A 321 2.28 -33.07 3.31
N THR A 322 3.04 -32.02 3.11
CA THR A 322 2.55 -30.64 3.01
C THR A 322 2.43 -30.19 1.55
N PHE A 323 1.59 -29.21 1.29
CA PHE A 323 1.42 -28.63 -0.02
C PHE A 323 2.34 -27.42 -0.22
N ASN A 324 3.21 -27.47 -1.20
CA ASN A 324 4.00 -26.31 -1.61
C ASN A 324 3.15 -25.35 -2.44
N PHE A 325 2.78 -24.23 -1.88
CA PHE A 325 1.99 -23.20 -2.55
C PHE A 325 2.83 -22.17 -3.31
N GLY A 326 4.15 -22.06 -3.04
CA GLY A 326 5.06 -21.11 -3.68
C GLY A 326 4.94 -21.06 -5.21
N PRO A 327 4.95 -22.21 -5.92
CA PRO A 327 4.88 -22.21 -7.39
C PRO A 327 3.62 -21.57 -7.98
N PHE A 328 2.59 -21.36 -7.20
CA PHE A 328 1.33 -20.78 -7.66
C PHE A 328 1.22 -19.29 -7.36
N ASN A 329 1.98 -18.78 -6.41
CA ASN A 329 1.88 -17.40 -5.97
C ASN A 329 2.70 -16.47 -6.86
N PHE A 330 2.18 -15.29 -7.15
CA PHE A 330 3.00 -14.24 -7.73
C PHE A 330 3.95 -13.66 -6.70
N PHE A 331 5.19 -13.41 -7.12
CA PHE A 331 6.18 -12.64 -6.40
C PHE A 331 6.09 -11.16 -6.75
N GLN A 332 5.77 -10.88 -8.01
CA GLN A 332 5.38 -9.58 -8.55
C GLN A 332 4.15 -9.77 -9.43
N ARG A 333 3.12 -9.00 -9.24
CA ARG A 333 1.89 -9.03 -10.04
C ARG A 333 2.13 -8.45 -11.43
N PRO A 334 1.44 -8.95 -12.47
CA PRO A 334 1.39 -8.27 -13.76
C PRO A 334 0.56 -7.00 -13.63
N ARG A 335 0.86 -5.98 -14.45
CA ARG A 335 0.09 -4.74 -14.49
C ARG A 335 0.04 -4.20 -15.91
N GLU A 336 -1.12 -3.70 -16.31
CA GLU A 336 -1.30 -2.88 -17.50
C GLU A 336 -1.89 -1.54 -17.07
N ARG A 337 -1.25 -0.44 -17.47
CA ARG A 337 -1.69 0.92 -17.13
C ARG A 337 -1.76 1.80 -18.36
N PHE A 338 -2.87 2.51 -18.46
CA PHE A 338 -3.12 3.50 -19.48
C PHE A 338 -3.45 4.84 -18.82
N GLN A 339 -2.75 5.92 -19.23
CA GLN A 339 -2.98 7.25 -18.70
C GLN A 339 -3.14 8.28 -19.80
N ILE A 340 -4.05 9.22 -19.57
CA ILE A 340 -4.14 10.49 -20.30
C ILE A 340 -4.14 11.62 -19.29
N PHE A 341 -3.31 12.61 -19.50
CA PHE A 341 -3.30 13.83 -18.71
C PHE A 341 -3.26 15.03 -19.67
N THR A 342 -4.12 16.01 -19.41
CA THR A 342 -4.15 17.26 -20.20
C THR A 342 -4.14 18.42 -19.24
N ARG A 343 -3.28 19.38 -19.52
CA ARG A 343 -3.18 20.64 -18.79
C ARG A 343 -3.30 21.80 -19.77
N ALA A 344 -4.03 22.83 -19.40
CA ALA A 344 -4.08 24.06 -20.16
C ALA A 344 -4.21 25.28 -19.25
N HIS A 345 -3.58 26.37 -19.64
CA HIS A 345 -3.80 27.66 -19.01
C HIS A 345 -3.81 28.76 -20.05
N TYR A 346 -4.46 29.87 -19.72
CA TYR A 346 -4.56 31.03 -20.58
C TYR A 346 -4.77 32.31 -19.78
N GLU A 347 -3.95 33.33 -20.01
CA GLU A 347 -4.09 34.66 -19.44
C GLU A 347 -5.28 35.38 -20.07
N LEU A 348 -6.39 35.47 -19.33
CA LEU A 348 -7.59 36.20 -19.78
C LEU A 348 -7.33 37.70 -19.85
N THR A 349 -6.59 38.19 -18.91
CA THR A 349 -6.06 39.57 -18.82
C THR A 349 -4.60 39.49 -18.39
N ASP A 350 -3.89 40.62 -18.39
CA ASP A 350 -2.51 40.65 -17.92
C ASP A 350 -2.36 40.28 -16.42
N ASP A 351 -3.45 40.29 -15.67
CA ASP A 351 -3.50 40.00 -14.22
C ASP A 351 -4.27 38.73 -13.86
N ILE A 352 -4.99 38.09 -14.79
CA ILE A 352 -5.88 36.97 -14.50
C ILE A 352 -5.65 35.83 -15.49
N GLU A 353 -5.32 34.67 -14.98
CA GLU A 353 -5.15 33.40 -15.71
C GLU A 353 -6.29 32.44 -15.39
N ALA A 354 -6.81 31.77 -16.41
CA ALA A 354 -7.65 30.58 -16.27
C ALA A 354 -6.81 29.34 -16.49
N PHE A 355 -7.04 28.29 -15.67
CA PHE A 355 -6.35 27.02 -15.81
C PHE A 355 -7.31 25.84 -15.73
N ALA A 356 -6.94 24.72 -16.36
CA ALA A 356 -7.68 23.48 -16.29
C ALA A 356 -6.75 22.27 -16.45
N ASP A 357 -6.99 21.24 -15.63
CA ASP A 357 -6.35 19.92 -15.71
C ASP A 357 -7.43 18.84 -15.87
N LEU A 358 -7.16 17.85 -16.71
CA LEU A 358 -7.98 16.66 -16.88
C LEU A 358 -7.08 15.43 -16.87
N SER A 359 -7.40 14.45 -16.04
CA SER A 359 -6.70 13.15 -16.02
C SER A 359 -7.67 11.99 -16.12
N PHE A 360 -7.19 10.95 -16.77
CA PHE A 360 -7.79 9.63 -16.84
C PHE A 360 -6.70 8.59 -16.65
N THR A 361 -6.93 7.64 -15.76
CA THR A 361 -6.03 6.51 -15.54
C THR A 361 -6.86 5.24 -15.45
N ASN A 362 -6.45 4.21 -16.17
CA ASN A 362 -6.97 2.87 -16.00
C ASN A 362 -5.78 1.94 -15.71
N THR A 363 -5.87 1.21 -14.61
CA THR A 363 -4.89 0.20 -14.20
C THR A 363 -5.60 -1.14 -14.06
N SER A 364 -5.09 -2.18 -14.70
CA SER A 364 -5.53 -3.56 -14.56
C SER A 364 -4.37 -4.40 -14.05
N SER A 365 -4.61 -5.22 -13.05
CA SER A 365 -3.62 -6.09 -12.43
C SER A 365 -4.30 -7.39 -12.00
N ASP A 366 -3.55 -8.50 -12.04
CA ASP A 366 -4.03 -9.77 -11.51
C ASP A 366 -3.21 -10.14 -10.27
N ALA A 367 -3.88 -10.56 -9.20
CA ALA A 367 -3.26 -11.21 -8.05
C ALA A 367 -3.51 -12.71 -8.14
N GLN A 368 -2.46 -13.52 -8.00
CA GLN A 368 -2.56 -14.99 -8.06
C GLN A 368 -1.94 -15.60 -6.81
N ILE A 369 -2.72 -16.48 -6.17
CA ILE A 369 -2.28 -17.29 -5.04
C ILE A 369 -2.66 -18.77 -5.26
N ALA A 370 -2.18 -19.63 -4.37
CA ALA A 370 -2.41 -21.07 -4.45
C ALA A 370 -3.88 -21.44 -4.71
N PRO A 371 -4.13 -22.60 -5.36
CA PRO A 371 -5.48 -23.11 -5.56
C PRO A 371 -6.33 -23.07 -4.29
N SER A 372 -7.63 -22.94 -4.42
CA SER A 372 -8.56 -23.03 -3.29
C SER A 372 -8.48 -24.39 -2.61
N ALA A 373 -9.07 -24.52 -1.43
CA ALA A 373 -9.16 -25.78 -0.72
C ALA A 373 -10.52 -25.91 -0.04
N SER A 374 -10.88 -27.11 0.31
CA SER A 374 -12.08 -27.39 1.10
C SER A 374 -11.88 -26.96 2.57
N PHE A 375 -11.60 -25.63 2.77
CA PHE A 375 -11.45 -25.04 4.09
C PHE A 375 -12.76 -25.13 4.86
N GLY A 376 -12.72 -25.68 6.08
CA GLY A 376 -13.87 -25.76 6.96
C GLY A 376 -14.20 -27.19 7.39
N SER A 377 -15.32 -27.31 8.09
CA SER A 377 -15.89 -28.55 8.54
C SER A 377 -17.13 -28.89 7.71
N TRP A 378 -17.27 -30.14 7.35
CA TRP A 378 -18.26 -30.62 6.42
C TRP A 378 -19.15 -31.70 7.03
N THR A 379 -20.36 -31.81 6.53
CA THR A 379 -21.26 -32.94 6.82
C THR A 379 -21.14 -33.99 5.73
N ILE A 380 -21.03 -35.25 6.11
CA ILE A 380 -21.00 -36.37 5.18
C ILE A 380 -22.03 -37.45 5.60
N ASN A 381 -22.68 -38.09 4.64
CA ASN A 381 -23.59 -39.18 4.88
C ASN A 381 -22.85 -40.53 4.88
N CYS A 382 -23.11 -41.42 5.81
CA CYS A 382 -22.46 -42.71 5.93
C CYS A 382 -22.86 -43.71 4.83
N ASP A 383 -24.00 -43.58 4.19
CA ASP A 383 -24.40 -44.34 3.00
C ASP A 383 -23.77 -43.80 1.69
N ASN A 384 -22.80 -42.87 1.78
CA ASN A 384 -22.07 -42.33 0.65
C ASN A 384 -21.19 -43.40 -0.02
N PRO A 385 -21.44 -43.76 -1.29
CA PRO A 385 -20.69 -44.82 -1.97
C PRO A 385 -19.21 -44.47 -2.17
N LEU A 386 -18.81 -43.20 -2.10
CA LEU A 386 -17.42 -42.75 -2.27
C LEU A 386 -16.55 -43.07 -1.04
N ILE A 387 -17.12 -43.24 0.15
CA ILE A 387 -16.40 -43.57 1.39
C ILE A 387 -16.46 -45.06 1.76
N GLN A 388 -17.40 -45.81 1.22
CA GLN A 388 -17.64 -47.22 1.55
C GLN A 388 -16.60 -48.16 0.98
N ASN A 389 -16.00 -47.82 -0.16
CA ASN A 389 -14.98 -48.63 -0.79
C ASN A 389 -13.59 -48.05 -0.52
N PRO A 390 -12.70 -48.77 0.16
CA PRO A 390 -11.35 -48.29 0.34
C PRO A 390 -10.63 -48.24 -1.01
N GLY A 391 -10.08 -47.13 -1.33
CA GLY A 391 -9.01 -47.13 -2.34
C GLY A 391 -7.74 -47.63 -1.63
N GLY A 392 -7.11 -48.70 -2.16
CA GLY A 392 -5.78 -49.06 -1.72
C GLY A 392 -5.62 -50.38 -1.02
N ALA A 393 -4.35 -50.82 -0.84
CA ALA A 393 -3.98 -52.15 -0.38
C ALA A 393 -4.14 -52.41 1.14
N ASN A 394 -4.28 -51.37 1.94
CA ASN A 394 -4.31 -51.51 3.43
C ASN A 394 -5.69 -51.86 4.00
N GLY A 395 -6.74 -51.85 3.16
CA GLY A 395 -8.06 -52.31 3.54
C GLY A 395 -8.80 -51.41 4.58
N VAL A 396 -8.29 -50.23 4.86
CA VAL A 396 -8.96 -49.23 5.70
C VAL A 396 -9.86 -48.37 4.82
N SER A 397 -11.13 -48.32 5.13
CA SER A 397 -12.10 -47.45 4.43
C SER A 397 -12.31 -46.14 5.23
N LEU A 398 -12.68 -45.09 4.55
CA LEU A 398 -13.10 -43.86 5.23
C LEU A 398 -14.37 -44.10 6.05
N PHE A 399 -15.21 -45.05 5.65
CA PHE A 399 -16.36 -45.49 6.43
C PHE A 399 -15.94 -45.99 7.83
N ASP A 400 -14.84 -46.76 7.90
CA ASP A 400 -14.30 -47.24 9.16
C ASP A 400 -13.61 -46.14 9.96
N VAL A 401 -12.86 -45.27 9.26
CA VAL A 401 -12.18 -44.10 9.87
C VAL A 401 -13.18 -43.18 10.55
N PHE A 402 -14.29 -42.88 9.90
CA PHE A 402 -15.34 -42.02 10.44
C PHE A 402 -16.30 -42.72 11.39
N ASN A 403 -16.05 -43.99 11.70
CA ASN A 403 -16.90 -44.79 12.54
C ASN A 403 -18.38 -44.79 12.14
N CYS A 404 -18.62 -44.77 10.83
CA CYS A 404 -19.94 -44.70 10.21
C CYS A 404 -20.85 -45.87 10.55
N GLN A 405 -22.15 -45.60 10.73
CA GLN A 405 -23.18 -46.61 10.97
C GLN A 405 -24.42 -46.30 10.11
N GLY A 406 -24.77 -47.22 9.22
CA GLY A 406 -26.00 -47.09 8.43
C GLY A 406 -26.00 -45.90 7.51
N ASP A 407 -27.03 -45.10 7.62
CA ASP A 407 -27.30 -43.89 6.83
C ASP A 407 -27.19 -42.57 7.64
N GLU A 408 -26.54 -42.62 8.79
CA GLU A 408 -26.33 -41.47 9.65
C GLU A 408 -25.47 -40.40 8.95
N GLU A 409 -25.60 -39.16 9.42
CA GLU A 409 -24.74 -38.04 9.03
C GLU A 409 -23.69 -37.79 10.10
N ILE A 410 -22.47 -37.48 9.64
CA ILE A 410 -21.38 -37.05 10.50
C ILE A 410 -21.14 -35.57 10.19
N ASP A 411 -21.38 -34.74 11.20
CA ASP A 411 -21.13 -33.31 11.15
C ASP A 411 -19.73 -33.00 11.70
N GLY A 412 -19.15 -31.90 11.22
CA GLY A 412 -17.87 -31.39 11.69
C GLY A 412 -16.66 -32.15 11.15
N LEU A 413 -16.84 -32.98 10.11
CA LEU A 413 -15.75 -33.68 9.49
C LEU A 413 -14.78 -32.69 8.82
N PHE A 414 -13.53 -32.80 9.15
CA PHE A 414 -12.47 -32.13 8.43
C PHE A 414 -12.06 -32.97 7.20
N ALA A 415 -12.38 -32.49 5.99
CA ALA A 415 -12.05 -33.15 4.71
C ALA A 415 -11.27 -32.15 3.86
N SER A 416 -9.96 -32.04 4.13
CA SER A 416 -9.12 -31.04 3.51
C SER A 416 -8.46 -31.52 2.22
N HIS A 417 -8.69 -30.79 1.16
CA HIS A 417 -8.10 -31.05 -0.17
C HIS A 417 -7.76 -29.74 -0.85
N ARG A 418 -6.54 -29.64 -1.39
CA ARG A 418 -6.12 -28.49 -2.22
C ARG A 418 -6.56 -28.74 -3.66
N ASN A 419 -7.37 -27.86 -4.20
CA ASN A 419 -7.98 -27.96 -5.53
C ASN A 419 -6.98 -27.65 -6.66
N VAL A 420 -5.92 -28.43 -6.76
CA VAL A 420 -4.90 -28.22 -7.81
C VAL A 420 -5.50 -28.42 -9.21
N GLU A 421 -6.51 -29.29 -9.30
CA GLU A 421 -7.23 -29.59 -10.54
C GLU A 421 -8.00 -28.37 -11.08
N GLY A 422 -8.51 -27.52 -10.19
CA GLY A 422 -9.27 -26.31 -10.52
C GLY A 422 -8.43 -25.07 -10.80
N GLY A 423 -7.10 -25.18 -10.65
CA GLY A 423 -6.17 -24.06 -10.89
C GLY A 423 -6.00 -23.12 -9.69
N PRO A 424 -5.09 -22.14 -9.80
CA PRO A 424 -4.84 -21.14 -8.77
C PRO A 424 -6.04 -20.20 -8.59
N ARG A 425 -6.19 -19.64 -7.40
CA ARG A 425 -7.11 -18.52 -7.15
C ARG A 425 -6.53 -17.27 -7.79
N ASN A 426 -7.35 -16.57 -8.54
CA ASN A 426 -7.02 -15.30 -9.18
C ASN A 426 -7.97 -14.21 -8.70
N SER A 427 -7.45 -12.99 -8.51
CA SER A 427 -8.25 -11.76 -8.39
C SER A 427 -7.83 -10.80 -9.50
N SER A 428 -8.73 -10.50 -10.43
CA SER A 428 -8.56 -9.43 -11.40
C SER A 428 -8.98 -8.12 -10.78
N LEU A 429 -8.03 -7.20 -10.67
CA LEU A 429 -8.14 -5.91 -10.01
C LEU A 429 -8.11 -4.80 -11.06
N ASP A 430 -9.28 -4.26 -11.41
CA ASP A 430 -9.43 -3.17 -12.37
C ASP A 430 -9.75 -1.86 -11.66
N ASN A 431 -8.97 -0.80 -11.94
CA ASN A 431 -9.10 0.51 -11.32
C ASN A 431 -9.16 1.59 -12.40
N THR A 432 -10.24 2.37 -12.45
CA THR A 432 -10.43 3.46 -13.41
C THR A 432 -10.70 4.77 -12.69
N SER A 433 -9.82 5.74 -12.87
CA SER A 433 -9.88 7.04 -12.20
C SER A 433 -10.00 8.19 -13.18
N TRP A 434 -10.83 9.17 -12.81
CA TRP A 434 -11.03 10.44 -13.54
C TRP A 434 -10.81 11.58 -12.58
N ARG A 435 -10.12 12.62 -13.04
CA ARG A 435 -9.97 13.86 -12.27
C ARG A 435 -10.03 15.06 -13.19
N THR A 436 -10.83 16.04 -12.82
CA THR A 436 -10.96 17.32 -13.55
C THR A 436 -10.80 18.45 -12.56
N ILE A 437 -9.98 19.42 -12.90
CA ILE A 437 -9.77 20.65 -12.14
C ILE A 437 -9.97 21.83 -13.07
N GLY A 438 -10.51 22.93 -12.57
CA GLY A 438 -10.58 24.18 -13.29
C GLY A 438 -10.63 25.35 -12.33
N GLY A 439 -10.00 26.46 -12.72
CA GLY A 439 -9.92 27.59 -11.82
C GLY A 439 -9.46 28.88 -12.48
N LEU A 440 -9.41 29.91 -11.66
CA LEU A 440 -8.84 31.21 -11.97
C LEU A 440 -7.83 31.60 -10.91
N ARG A 441 -6.72 32.18 -11.31
CA ARG A 441 -5.73 32.78 -10.42
C ARG A 441 -5.21 34.09 -10.98
N GLY A 442 -4.63 34.89 -10.14
CA GLY A 442 -4.07 36.17 -10.58
C GLY A 442 -4.06 37.19 -9.46
N THR A 443 -3.85 38.46 -9.84
CA THR A 443 -3.76 39.59 -8.93
C THR A 443 -4.94 40.53 -9.15
N VAL A 444 -5.62 40.93 -8.07
CA VAL A 444 -6.69 41.93 -8.10
C VAL A 444 -6.30 43.15 -7.28
N PHE A 445 -6.77 44.31 -7.68
CA PHE A 445 -6.47 45.60 -7.05
C PHE A 445 -4.97 45.89 -6.93
N ASN A 446 -4.13 45.27 -7.79
CA ASN A 446 -2.66 45.35 -7.89
C ASN A 446 -1.90 44.84 -6.62
N ASP A 447 -2.58 44.28 -5.63
CA ASP A 447 -1.99 43.98 -4.33
C ASP A 447 -2.42 42.63 -3.75
N PHE A 448 -3.50 42.03 -4.26
CA PHE A 448 -4.07 40.81 -3.72
C PHE A 448 -3.97 39.71 -4.76
N ASP A 449 -3.11 38.74 -4.50
CA ASP A 449 -3.06 37.53 -5.31
C ASP A 449 -4.17 36.60 -4.84
N PHE A 450 -4.89 36.01 -5.79
CA PHE A 450 -5.99 35.11 -5.48
C PHE A 450 -5.94 33.84 -6.32
N GLU A 451 -6.53 32.80 -5.78
CA GLU A 451 -6.84 31.58 -6.53
C GLU A 451 -8.21 31.06 -6.10
N ILE A 452 -9.01 30.65 -7.08
CA ILE A 452 -10.25 29.90 -6.88
C ILE A 452 -10.26 28.71 -7.82
N PHE A 453 -10.69 27.55 -7.32
CA PHE A 453 -10.75 26.34 -8.13
C PHE A 453 -11.90 25.42 -7.73
N GLY A 454 -12.29 24.56 -8.66
CA GLY A 454 -13.15 23.42 -8.44
C GLY A 454 -12.47 22.15 -8.95
N GLN A 455 -12.62 21.06 -8.20
CA GLN A 455 -12.15 19.73 -8.54
C GLN A 455 -13.30 18.73 -8.46
N PHE A 456 -13.35 17.84 -9.45
CA PHE A 456 -14.16 16.63 -9.40
C PHE A 456 -13.28 15.45 -9.74
N ALA A 457 -13.33 14.42 -8.90
CA ALA A 457 -12.63 13.17 -9.16
C ALA A 457 -13.54 11.98 -8.84
N ARG A 458 -13.35 10.89 -9.56
CA ARG A 458 -14.07 9.63 -9.36
C ARG A 458 -13.16 8.48 -9.69
N THR A 459 -13.14 7.46 -8.80
CA THR A 459 -12.51 6.18 -9.06
C THR A 459 -13.57 5.09 -9.03
N GLN A 460 -13.49 4.17 -9.97
CA GLN A 460 -14.28 2.94 -10.02
C GLN A 460 -13.32 1.77 -9.98
N ASP A 461 -13.54 0.86 -9.06
CA ASP A 461 -12.78 -0.37 -8.92
C ASP A 461 -13.67 -1.59 -9.08
N THR A 462 -13.08 -2.67 -9.58
CA THR A 462 -13.74 -3.98 -9.69
C THR A 462 -12.74 -5.05 -9.34
N ASP A 463 -13.08 -5.87 -8.35
CA ASP A 463 -12.36 -7.09 -7.98
C ASP A 463 -13.19 -8.30 -8.42
N ILE A 464 -12.58 -9.16 -9.24
CA ILE A 464 -13.18 -10.41 -9.71
C ILE A 464 -12.32 -11.55 -9.21
N SER A 465 -12.80 -12.26 -8.18
CA SER A 465 -12.16 -13.45 -7.64
C SER A 465 -12.63 -14.70 -8.39
N GLU A 466 -11.68 -15.51 -8.87
CA GLU A 466 -11.96 -16.72 -9.64
C GLU A 466 -11.33 -17.96 -9.00
N ASN A 467 -11.92 -19.12 -9.27
CA ASN A 467 -11.45 -20.46 -8.86
C ASN A 467 -11.53 -20.72 -7.35
N ASP A 468 -12.33 -19.95 -6.62
CA ASP A 468 -12.63 -20.24 -5.23
C ASP A 468 -13.86 -21.14 -5.11
N PHE A 469 -13.97 -21.89 -4.00
CA PHE A 469 -15.09 -22.81 -3.77
C PHE A 469 -16.30 -22.09 -3.18
N ILE A 470 -17.49 -22.34 -3.73
CA ILE A 470 -18.76 -21.97 -3.11
C ILE A 470 -19.08 -22.99 -2.01
N ILE A 471 -19.17 -22.56 -0.77
CA ILE A 471 -19.34 -23.42 0.42
C ILE A 471 -20.56 -24.35 0.27
N ASP A 472 -21.72 -23.80 -0.04
CA ASP A 472 -22.95 -24.56 -0.21
C ASP A 472 -22.85 -25.63 -1.28
N ASN A 473 -22.14 -25.32 -2.40
CA ASN A 473 -21.98 -26.25 -3.51
C ASN A 473 -21.01 -27.39 -3.17
N VAL A 474 -19.95 -27.12 -2.42
CA VAL A 474 -19.03 -28.15 -1.91
C VAL A 474 -19.78 -29.06 -0.93
N GLN A 475 -20.55 -28.48 0.00
CA GLN A 475 -21.34 -29.25 0.96
C GLN A 475 -22.36 -30.15 0.24
N ASP A 476 -23.06 -29.63 -0.78
CA ASP A 476 -23.99 -30.43 -1.58
C ASP A 476 -23.29 -31.55 -2.36
N ALA A 477 -22.12 -31.26 -2.93
CA ALA A 477 -21.33 -32.21 -3.70
C ALA A 477 -20.64 -33.32 -2.84
N PHE A 478 -20.57 -33.12 -1.51
CA PHE A 478 -20.08 -34.12 -0.55
C PHE A 478 -21.20 -35.09 -0.06
N LEU A 479 -22.47 -34.69 -0.16
CA LEU A 479 -23.61 -35.52 0.21
C LEU A 479 -24.02 -36.38 -1.00
N VAL A 480 -23.49 -37.61 -1.09
CA VAL A 480 -23.60 -38.47 -2.27
C VAL A 480 -24.35 -39.74 -1.93
N VAL A 481 -25.24 -40.18 -2.83
CA VAL A 481 -25.98 -41.46 -2.76
C VAL A 481 -25.88 -42.18 -4.10
N GLU A 482 -26.26 -43.48 -4.14
CA GLU A 482 -26.39 -44.22 -5.41
C GLU A 482 -27.74 -43.95 -6.07
N ASP A 483 -27.73 -43.75 -7.40
CA ASP A 483 -28.94 -43.75 -8.23
C ASP A 483 -29.49 -45.17 -8.41
N GLU A 484 -30.62 -45.31 -9.10
CA GLU A 484 -31.23 -46.60 -9.43
C GLU A 484 -30.32 -47.56 -10.27
N ASN A 485 -29.25 -47.03 -10.88
CA ASN A 485 -28.27 -47.77 -11.68
C ASN A 485 -26.97 -48.06 -10.90
N GLY A 486 -26.85 -47.58 -9.65
CA GLY A 486 -25.62 -47.71 -8.83
C GLY A 486 -24.56 -46.68 -9.14
N ASN A 487 -24.92 -45.51 -9.79
CA ASN A 487 -23.96 -44.44 -10.00
C ASN A 487 -24.01 -43.44 -8.83
N PRO A 488 -22.88 -42.89 -8.38
CA PRO A 488 -22.83 -41.83 -7.38
C PRO A 488 -23.46 -40.55 -7.92
N VAL A 489 -24.43 -39.99 -7.22
CA VAL A 489 -25.14 -38.74 -7.53
C VAL A 489 -25.32 -37.93 -6.24
N CYS A 490 -25.43 -36.58 -6.36
CA CYS A 490 -25.69 -35.74 -5.19
C CYS A 490 -27.08 -36.07 -4.60
N ARG A 491 -27.15 -36.18 -3.28
CA ARG A 491 -28.36 -36.53 -2.54
C ARG A 491 -29.50 -35.50 -2.71
N SER A 492 -29.12 -34.21 -2.89
CA SER A 492 -30.07 -33.13 -3.08
C SER A 492 -30.94 -33.26 -4.34
N GLY A 493 -30.48 -34.01 -5.37
CA GLY A 493 -31.11 -34.07 -6.68
C GLY A 493 -31.10 -32.74 -7.45
N ASN A 494 -30.27 -31.81 -7.02
CA ASN A 494 -30.06 -30.53 -7.72
C ASN A 494 -29.52 -30.80 -9.12
N GLY A 495 -30.21 -30.31 -10.16
CA GLY A 495 -29.92 -30.66 -11.54
C GLY A 495 -28.57 -30.20 -12.11
N GLY A 496 -27.74 -29.52 -11.33
CA GLY A 496 -26.38 -29.15 -11.69
C GLY A 496 -25.30 -29.79 -10.80
N CYS A 497 -25.69 -30.40 -9.67
CA CYS A 497 -24.74 -30.96 -8.74
C CYS A 497 -24.06 -32.22 -9.30
N VAL A 498 -22.75 -32.24 -9.20
CA VAL A 498 -21.88 -33.38 -9.54
C VAL A 498 -21.02 -33.69 -8.32
N PRO A 499 -20.95 -35.02 -7.89
CA PRO A 499 -20.15 -35.38 -6.73
C PRO A 499 -18.69 -34.92 -6.84
N TYR A 500 -18.20 -34.23 -5.84
CA TYR A 500 -16.79 -33.77 -5.76
C TYR A 500 -15.97 -34.88 -5.09
N ASN A 501 -15.42 -35.81 -5.90
CA ASN A 501 -14.76 -37.02 -5.42
C ASN A 501 -13.30 -36.81 -5.02
N ILE A 502 -13.05 -36.31 -3.81
CA ILE A 502 -11.72 -36.26 -3.18
C ILE A 502 -11.44 -37.53 -2.34
N PHE A 503 -12.42 -38.38 -2.15
CA PHE A 503 -12.40 -39.53 -1.25
C PHE A 503 -11.69 -40.74 -1.83
N GLN A 504 -11.60 -40.84 -3.14
CA GLN A 504 -11.05 -41.99 -3.85
C GLN A 504 -9.95 -41.56 -4.80
N ARG A 505 -9.11 -42.53 -5.23
CA ARG A 505 -8.13 -42.40 -6.30
C ARG A 505 -8.41 -43.41 -7.38
N GLY A 506 -8.06 -43.06 -8.60
CA GLY A 506 -8.09 -43.98 -9.74
C GLY A 506 -7.01 -45.07 -9.64
N PRO A 507 -7.05 -46.07 -10.54
CA PRO A 507 -6.18 -47.24 -10.47
C PRO A 507 -4.68 -46.94 -10.52
N ASN A 508 -4.29 -45.78 -11.05
CA ASN A 508 -2.88 -45.34 -11.14
C ASN A 508 -2.58 -44.16 -10.20
N GLY A 509 -3.42 -43.93 -9.17
CA GLY A 509 -3.28 -42.79 -8.23
C GLY A 509 -3.81 -41.44 -8.76
N GLU A 510 -4.43 -41.42 -9.97
CA GLU A 510 -4.99 -40.18 -10.51
C GLU A 510 -6.16 -39.65 -9.68
N SER A 511 -6.33 -38.32 -9.69
CA SER A 511 -7.51 -37.66 -9.11
C SER A 511 -8.79 -38.08 -9.84
N LEU A 512 -9.86 -38.29 -9.09
CA LEU A 512 -11.20 -38.55 -9.61
C LEU A 512 -12.10 -37.33 -9.62
N VAL A 513 -11.57 -36.18 -9.31
CA VAL A 513 -12.25 -34.90 -9.48
C VAL A 513 -12.45 -34.64 -10.97
N THR A 514 -13.69 -34.45 -11.41
CA THR A 514 -14.03 -34.20 -12.79
C THR A 514 -14.20 -32.71 -13.07
N GLN A 515 -14.09 -32.29 -14.35
CA GLN A 515 -14.31 -30.89 -14.73
C GLN A 515 -15.75 -30.45 -14.40
N GLU A 516 -16.73 -31.34 -14.59
CA GLU A 516 -18.13 -31.03 -14.26
C GLU A 516 -18.34 -30.80 -12.77
N ALA A 517 -17.59 -31.50 -11.91
CA ALA A 517 -17.62 -31.25 -10.46
C ALA A 517 -16.97 -29.90 -10.13
N LEU A 518 -15.84 -29.56 -10.78
CA LEU A 518 -15.20 -28.26 -10.63
C LEU A 518 -16.12 -27.11 -11.09
N ASP A 519 -16.76 -27.26 -12.24
CA ASP A 519 -17.73 -26.27 -12.77
C ASP A 519 -18.92 -26.04 -11.81
N TYR A 520 -19.23 -27.00 -10.95
CA TYR A 520 -20.26 -26.88 -9.93
C TYR A 520 -19.76 -26.25 -8.63
N VAL A 521 -18.60 -26.67 -8.12
CA VAL A 521 -18.11 -26.25 -6.80
C VAL A 521 -17.33 -24.94 -6.83
N GLN A 522 -16.74 -24.55 -7.97
CA GLN A 522 -16.02 -23.28 -8.11
C GLN A 522 -16.99 -22.15 -8.50
N GLY A 523 -16.68 -20.94 -8.03
CA GLY A 523 -17.46 -19.77 -8.31
C GLY A 523 -16.61 -18.55 -8.66
N ILE A 524 -17.32 -17.47 -8.99
CA ILE A 524 -16.75 -16.16 -9.26
C ILE A 524 -17.37 -15.20 -8.24
N GLY A 525 -16.52 -14.58 -7.44
CA GLY A 525 -16.88 -13.48 -6.55
C GLY A 525 -16.65 -12.15 -7.27
N ILE A 526 -17.54 -11.18 -7.09
CA ILE A 526 -17.41 -9.85 -7.69
C ILE A 526 -17.69 -8.78 -6.65
N THR A 527 -16.71 -7.90 -6.44
CA THR A 527 -16.93 -6.65 -5.68
C THR A 527 -16.74 -5.47 -6.62
N THR A 528 -17.70 -4.56 -6.63
CA THR A 528 -17.58 -3.30 -7.38
C THR A 528 -17.55 -2.13 -6.40
N GLY A 529 -16.62 -1.22 -6.64
CA GLY A 529 -16.41 -0.06 -5.81
C GLY A 529 -16.49 1.26 -6.59
N GLU A 530 -16.78 2.32 -5.86
CA GLU A 530 -16.79 3.67 -6.38
C GLU A 530 -16.43 4.65 -5.28
N THR A 531 -15.48 5.54 -5.57
CA THR A 531 -15.19 6.71 -4.75
C THR A 531 -15.39 7.98 -5.57
N GLU A 532 -15.99 9.01 -4.96
CA GLU A 532 -16.09 10.33 -5.57
C GLU A 532 -15.51 11.38 -4.62
N GLN A 533 -14.85 12.39 -5.18
CA GLN A 533 -14.36 13.55 -4.47
C GLN A 533 -14.79 14.82 -5.20
N LYS A 534 -15.35 15.76 -4.46
CA LYS A 534 -15.67 17.11 -4.93
C LYS A 534 -15.00 18.13 -4.03
N VAL A 535 -14.21 19.04 -4.61
CA VAL A 535 -13.55 20.10 -3.88
C VAL A 535 -13.87 21.44 -4.53
N PHE A 536 -14.20 22.42 -3.73
CA PHE A 536 -14.27 23.81 -4.14
C PHE A 536 -13.50 24.64 -3.13
N GLY A 537 -12.45 25.33 -3.60
CA GLY A 537 -11.56 26.07 -2.73
C GLY A 537 -11.10 27.39 -3.32
N GLY A 538 -10.60 28.24 -2.45
CA GLY A 538 -9.95 29.47 -2.86
C GLY A 538 -9.25 30.18 -1.72
N ASN A 539 -8.29 31.01 -2.07
CA ASN A 539 -7.55 31.84 -1.13
C ASN A 539 -7.22 33.19 -1.73
N VAL A 540 -6.89 34.11 -0.85
CA VAL A 540 -6.38 35.45 -1.19
C VAL A 540 -5.19 35.72 -0.29
N GLN A 541 -4.10 36.23 -0.87
CA GLN A 541 -2.90 36.61 -0.13
C GLN A 541 -2.42 38.01 -0.49
N THR A 542 -1.65 38.60 0.42
CA THR A 542 -1.04 39.92 0.19
C THR A 542 0.17 40.14 1.12
N ASP A 543 1.05 41.05 0.70
CA ASP A 543 2.05 41.65 1.60
C ASP A 543 1.46 42.92 2.26
N LEU A 544 1.19 42.82 3.55
CA LEU A 544 0.63 43.91 4.35
C LEU A 544 1.61 45.09 4.58
N GLY A 545 2.90 44.93 4.25
CA GLY A 545 3.90 46.00 4.29
C GLY A 545 3.52 47.17 3.40
N ARG A 546 2.83 46.94 2.29
CA ARG A 546 2.26 47.96 1.42
C ARG A 546 1.27 48.89 2.16
N TYR A 547 0.66 48.38 3.23
CA TYR A 547 -0.28 49.10 4.07
C TYR A 547 0.35 49.58 5.40
N GLY A 548 1.68 49.47 5.53
CA GLY A 548 2.44 49.89 6.70
C GLY A 548 2.44 48.88 7.85
N VAL A 549 2.00 47.62 7.62
CA VAL A 549 2.10 46.54 8.61
C VAL A 549 3.43 45.81 8.42
N GLN A 550 4.47 46.32 9.06
CA GLN A 550 5.85 45.86 8.96
C GLN A 550 6.54 46.07 10.33
N SER A 551 7.43 45.14 10.67
CA SER A 551 8.29 45.36 11.85
C SER A 551 9.21 46.56 11.63
N PRO A 552 9.41 47.41 12.61
CA PRO A 552 10.36 48.53 12.50
C PRO A 552 11.83 48.08 12.29
N MET A 553 12.13 46.80 12.47
CA MET A 553 13.45 46.21 12.37
C MET A 553 13.55 45.23 11.21
N ALA A 554 12.56 45.12 10.34
CA ALA A 554 12.55 44.31 9.15
C ALA A 554 12.39 45.15 7.90
N ASN A 555 12.86 44.63 6.74
CA ASN A 555 12.80 45.30 5.45
C ASN A 555 11.56 44.89 4.64
N GLU A 556 10.90 43.81 5.02
CA GLU A 556 9.72 43.23 4.37
C GLU A 556 8.47 43.37 5.26
N GLY A 557 7.29 43.39 4.64
CA GLY A 557 6.02 43.42 5.32
C GLY A 557 5.58 42.05 5.84
N VAL A 558 4.42 42.03 6.53
CA VAL A 558 3.77 40.80 6.95
C VAL A 558 3.08 40.15 5.76
N GLY A 559 3.51 38.97 5.37
CA GLY A 559 2.79 38.11 4.43
C GLY A 559 1.54 37.51 5.11
N PHE A 560 0.39 37.65 4.48
CA PHE A 560 -0.89 37.17 5.02
C PHE A 560 -1.73 36.48 3.95
N LEU A 561 -2.27 35.33 4.28
CA LEU A 561 -3.19 34.56 3.44
C LEU A 561 -4.44 34.20 4.23
N VAL A 562 -5.59 34.24 3.56
CA VAL A 562 -6.86 33.68 4.07
C VAL A 562 -7.55 32.91 2.96
N GLY A 563 -8.16 31.79 3.34
CA GLY A 563 -8.87 30.96 2.37
C GLY A 563 -9.97 30.13 3.00
N GLY A 564 -10.71 29.46 2.14
CA GLY A 564 -11.73 28.52 2.51
C GLY A 564 -11.81 27.37 1.51
N GLU A 565 -12.29 26.23 1.99
CA GLU A 565 -12.43 25.03 1.18
C GLU A 565 -13.70 24.27 1.60
N TYR A 566 -14.41 23.73 0.64
CA TYR A 566 -15.45 22.73 0.82
C TYR A 566 -15.03 21.46 0.11
N ARG A 567 -15.10 20.32 0.82
CA ARG A 567 -14.81 19.01 0.26
C ARG A 567 -15.90 18.01 0.62
N GLU A 568 -16.21 17.14 -0.31
CA GLU A 568 -17.13 16.01 -0.17
C GLU A 568 -16.43 14.77 -0.74
N ASP A 569 -16.24 13.78 0.12
CA ASP A 569 -15.69 12.48 -0.24
C ASP A 569 -16.77 11.42 0.02
N SER A 570 -17.10 10.61 -0.99
CA SER A 570 -18.03 9.51 -0.86
C SER A 570 -17.40 8.20 -1.31
N LEU A 571 -17.84 7.10 -0.70
CA LEU A 571 -17.38 5.75 -1.00
C LEU A 571 -18.55 4.78 -0.98
N THR A 572 -18.58 3.87 -1.95
CA THR A 572 -19.52 2.75 -2.00
C THR A 572 -18.80 1.50 -2.46
N ALA A 573 -18.94 0.39 -1.71
CA ALA A 573 -18.50 -0.94 -2.11
C ALA A 573 -19.69 -1.89 -2.14
N LYS A 574 -19.80 -2.70 -3.20
CA LYS A 574 -20.94 -3.61 -3.43
C LYS A 574 -20.42 -4.99 -3.83
N PRO A 575 -20.29 -5.91 -2.88
CA PRO A 575 -20.03 -7.32 -3.15
C PRO A 575 -21.26 -8.00 -3.74
N ASP A 576 -21.05 -9.12 -4.43
CA ASP A 576 -22.10 -9.97 -4.94
C ASP A 576 -22.90 -10.67 -3.81
N GLN A 577 -23.97 -11.38 -4.19
CA GLN A 577 -24.85 -12.02 -3.20
C GLN A 577 -24.22 -13.24 -2.50
N ILE A 578 -23.28 -13.94 -3.16
CA ILE A 578 -22.61 -15.09 -2.57
C ILE A 578 -21.71 -14.62 -1.44
N SER A 579 -20.88 -13.61 -1.71
CA SER A 579 -19.96 -13.01 -0.73
C SER A 579 -20.67 -12.41 0.49
N GLN A 580 -21.97 -12.10 0.39
CA GLN A 580 -22.79 -11.57 1.48
C GLN A 580 -23.43 -12.64 2.37
N GLN A 581 -23.24 -13.93 2.06
CA GLN A 581 -23.77 -15.02 2.91
C GLN A 581 -23.09 -15.02 4.29
N PRO A 582 -23.78 -15.49 5.36
CA PRO A 582 -23.24 -15.41 6.73
C PRO A 582 -21.90 -16.11 6.96
N ASP A 583 -21.58 -17.11 6.16
CA ASP A 583 -20.30 -17.85 6.14
C ASP A 583 -19.28 -17.28 5.16
N GLY A 584 -19.60 -16.18 4.49
CA GLY A 584 -18.78 -15.54 3.45
C GLY A 584 -18.98 -16.13 2.06
N GLY A 585 -19.73 -17.21 1.92
CA GLY A 585 -20.10 -17.87 0.66
C GLY A 585 -18.99 -18.61 -0.04
N PHE A 586 -17.73 -18.17 0.12
CA PHE A 586 -16.53 -18.80 -0.46
C PHE A 586 -15.61 -19.35 0.63
N THR A 587 -14.96 -20.47 0.33
CA THR A 587 -14.03 -21.09 1.30
C THR A 587 -12.80 -20.21 1.51
N GLY A 588 -12.36 -20.06 2.77
CA GLY A 588 -11.15 -19.29 3.11
C GLY A 588 -11.37 -17.79 3.28
N VAL A 589 -12.59 -17.28 3.08
CA VAL A 589 -12.94 -15.86 3.33
C VAL A 589 -13.22 -15.59 4.80
N GLY A 590 -13.80 -16.55 5.53
CA GLY A 590 -13.97 -16.50 7.00
C GLY A 590 -15.21 -15.76 7.49
N GLY A 591 -15.90 -15.00 6.65
CA GLY A 591 -17.13 -14.28 7.00
C GLY A 591 -17.68 -13.43 5.86
N PRO A 592 -18.88 -12.85 6.01
CA PRO A 592 -19.55 -12.11 4.95
C PRO A 592 -18.83 -10.82 4.61
N THR A 593 -18.69 -10.55 3.31
CA THR A 593 -18.32 -9.24 2.80
C THR A 593 -19.61 -8.43 2.57
N LEU A 594 -19.86 -7.42 3.39
CA LEU A 594 -21.09 -6.65 3.36
C LEU A 594 -20.94 -5.33 2.61
N PRO A 595 -22.00 -4.82 1.95
CA PRO A 595 -21.93 -3.56 1.22
C PRO A 595 -21.69 -2.38 2.17
N VAL A 596 -20.77 -1.50 1.79
CA VAL A 596 -20.43 -0.26 2.52
C VAL A 596 -20.85 0.93 1.67
N SER A 597 -21.41 1.97 2.29
CA SER A 597 -21.69 3.26 1.64
C SER A 597 -21.71 4.38 2.66
N GLY A 598 -21.04 5.48 2.34
CA GLY A 598 -21.05 6.68 3.17
C GLY A 598 -20.42 7.87 2.49
N GLU A 599 -20.55 9.01 3.15
CA GLU A 599 -20.09 10.32 2.68
C GLU A 599 -19.54 11.14 3.84
N ILE A 600 -18.47 11.87 3.58
CA ILE A 600 -17.86 12.83 4.50
C ILE A 600 -17.83 14.19 3.82
N ARG A 601 -18.45 15.18 4.43
CA ARG A 601 -18.44 16.58 4.00
C ARG A 601 -17.67 17.42 4.99
N VAL A 602 -16.80 18.30 4.52
CA VAL A 602 -16.06 19.24 5.34
C VAL A 602 -16.12 20.64 4.76
N SER A 603 -16.34 21.61 5.65
CA SER A 603 -16.27 23.05 5.35
C SER A 603 -15.18 23.67 6.19
N GLU A 604 -14.23 24.34 5.55
CA GLU A 604 -13.02 24.82 6.20
C GLU A 604 -12.76 26.31 5.95
N ILE A 605 -12.21 26.95 6.96
CA ILE A 605 -11.62 28.29 6.85
C ILE A 605 -10.21 28.25 7.42
N PHE A 606 -9.26 28.86 6.73
CA PHE A 606 -7.87 28.86 7.14
C PHE A 606 -7.22 30.21 6.89
N PHE A 607 -6.17 30.49 7.67
CA PHE A 607 -5.30 31.63 7.46
C PHE A 607 -3.84 31.26 7.77
N GLU A 608 -2.94 31.94 7.10
CA GLU A 608 -1.50 31.81 7.25
C GLU A 608 -0.87 33.20 7.32
N ALA A 609 0.13 33.36 8.19
CA ALA A 609 0.87 34.60 8.33
C ALA A 609 2.35 34.32 8.51
N GLN A 610 3.18 35.13 7.83
CA GLN A 610 4.63 35.18 8.02
C GLN A 610 5.03 36.59 8.36
N VAL A 611 5.75 36.74 9.45
CA VAL A 611 6.15 38.02 10.04
C VAL A 611 7.66 38.10 10.06
N PRO A 612 8.29 38.81 9.13
CA PRO A 612 9.69 39.23 9.28
C PRO A 612 9.82 40.14 10.49
N VAL A 613 10.60 39.75 11.49
CA VAL A 613 10.70 40.48 12.77
C VAL A 613 11.91 41.40 12.82
N ILE A 614 13.08 40.83 12.41
CA ILE A 614 14.37 41.52 12.43
C ILE A 614 15.15 41.12 11.18
N ALA A 615 15.80 42.10 10.53
CA ALA A 615 16.73 41.89 9.44
C ALA A 615 17.97 42.79 9.57
N ASP A 616 19.07 42.37 8.97
CA ASP A 616 20.33 43.14 8.78
C ASP A 616 20.95 43.68 10.07
N VAL A 617 20.89 42.94 11.20
CA VAL A 617 21.60 43.28 12.42
C VAL A 617 22.67 42.22 12.77
N PRO A 618 23.76 42.58 13.47
CA PRO A 618 24.82 41.64 13.81
C PRO A 618 24.28 40.36 14.48
N PHE A 619 24.62 39.19 13.96
CA PHE A 619 24.14 37.85 14.38
C PHE A 619 22.63 37.58 14.16
N ILE A 620 21.91 38.44 13.44
CA ILE A 620 20.54 38.24 12.99
C ILE A 620 20.45 38.86 11.58
N GLU A 621 20.92 38.14 10.59
CA GLU A 621 20.73 38.50 9.19
C GLU A 621 19.24 38.52 8.88
N ARG A 622 18.51 37.50 9.38
CA ARG A 622 17.06 37.42 9.28
C ARG A 622 16.50 36.65 10.48
N PHE A 623 15.38 37.12 10.99
CA PHE A 623 14.56 36.39 11.97
C PHE A 623 13.09 36.57 11.63
N ASP A 624 12.45 35.45 11.29
CA ASP A 624 11.04 35.38 10.94
C ASP A 624 10.30 34.49 11.93
N ILE A 625 9.07 34.85 12.23
CA ILE A 625 8.09 33.97 12.89
C ILE A 625 6.87 33.84 11.99
N GLY A 626 6.14 32.76 12.11
CA GLY A 626 4.91 32.61 11.38
C GLY A 626 4.05 31.49 11.90
N GLY A 627 2.94 31.29 11.25
CA GLY A 627 2.04 30.21 11.58
C GLY A 627 0.81 30.18 10.71
N ALA A 628 0.10 29.08 10.81
CA ALA A 628 -1.18 28.83 10.17
C ALA A 628 -2.20 28.34 11.18
N TYR A 629 -3.46 28.56 10.91
CA TYR A 629 -4.59 28.03 11.65
C TYR A 629 -5.71 27.65 10.67
N ARG A 630 -6.32 26.50 10.91
CA ARG A 630 -7.48 26.01 10.16
C ARG A 630 -8.54 25.53 11.14
N TYR A 631 -9.77 25.94 10.89
CA TYR A 631 -10.97 25.41 11.50
C TYR A 631 -11.73 24.61 10.46
N SER A 632 -12.11 23.37 10.82
CA SER A 632 -12.82 22.44 9.94
C SER A 632 -14.07 21.92 10.62
N ASP A 633 -15.21 21.96 9.92
CA ASP A 633 -16.51 21.47 10.36
C ASP A 633 -16.92 20.29 9.48
N TYR A 634 -17.06 19.12 10.09
CA TYR A 634 -17.30 17.84 9.42
C TYR A 634 -18.74 17.37 9.63
N THR A 635 -19.29 16.78 8.58
CA THR A 635 -20.52 15.99 8.64
C THR A 635 -20.26 14.63 7.97
N THR A 636 -20.57 13.55 8.66
CA THR A 636 -20.46 12.17 8.16
C THR A 636 -21.85 11.58 8.03
N ASP A 637 -22.15 10.94 6.89
CA ASP A 637 -23.46 10.36 6.59
C ASP A 637 -23.28 8.95 6.00
N GLY A 638 -23.88 7.95 6.62
CA GLY A 638 -23.83 6.56 6.14
C GLY A 638 -24.57 5.61 7.08
N GLY A 639 -25.05 4.48 6.58
CA GLY A 639 -25.72 3.46 7.39
C GLY A 639 -26.97 3.95 8.13
N ASN A 640 -27.63 5.03 7.68
CA ASN A 640 -28.73 5.76 8.35
C ASN A 640 -28.30 6.52 9.62
N VAL A 641 -27.03 6.82 9.77
CA VAL A 641 -26.46 7.62 10.85
C VAL A 641 -25.80 8.86 10.26
N GLU A 642 -26.12 10.03 10.80
CA GLU A 642 -25.48 11.29 10.48
C GLU A 642 -24.87 11.86 11.77
N ASN A 643 -23.56 12.15 11.73
CA ASN A 643 -22.82 12.76 12.83
C ASN A 643 -22.10 14.02 12.35
N SER A 644 -21.75 14.90 13.28
CA SER A 644 -20.95 16.09 13.00
C SER A 644 -19.98 16.36 14.12
N PHE A 645 -18.79 16.84 13.76
CA PHE A 645 -17.75 17.27 14.68
C PHE A 645 -16.92 18.39 14.04
N SER A 646 -16.13 19.08 14.84
CA SER A 646 -15.22 20.12 14.36
C SER A 646 -13.82 19.90 14.88
N THR A 647 -12.82 20.37 14.14
CA THR A 647 -11.41 20.27 14.50
C THR A 647 -10.70 21.61 14.32
N ASP A 648 -9.68 21.81 15.15
CA ASP A 648 -8.77 22.94 15.10
C ASP A 648 -7.35 22.45 14.83
N THR A 649 -6.73 22.90 13.76
CA THR A 649 -5.33 22.60 13.46
C THR A 649 -4.52 23.88 13.39
N TYR A 650 -3.29 23.83 13.87
CA TYR A 650 -2.43 25.00 13.88
C TYR A 650 -0.96 24.61 13.73
N HIS A 651 -0.21 25.54 13.18
CA HIS A 651 1.23 25.46 12.95
C HIS A 651 1.87 26.78 13.37
N VAL A 652 2.95 26.73 14.13
CA VAL A 652 3.75 27.88 14.48
C VAL A 652 5.23 27.58 14.24
N PHE A 653 5.96 28.53 13.68
CA PHE A 653 7.37 28.35 13.38
C PHE A 653 8.20 29.59 13.65
N ALA A 654 9.51 29.40 13.79
CA ALA A 654 10.52 30.43 13.83
C ALA A 654 11.70 30.03 12.95
N ASN A 655 12.17 30.97 12.12
CA ASN A 655 13.38 30.85 11.32
C ASN A 655 14.38 31.93 11.76
N TRP A 656 15.59 31.52 12.05
CA TRP A 656 16.67 32.40 12.43
C TRP A 656 17.90 32.15 11.57
N THR A 657 18.33 33.19 10.83
CA THR A 657 19.56 33.23 10.04
C THR A 657 20.54 34.13 10.77
N PRO A 658 21.42 33.58 11.64
CA PRO A 658 22.40 34.37 12.36
C PRO A 658 23.46 34.99 11.46
N VAL A 659 23.82 34.31 10.39
CA VAL A 659 24.76 34.72 9.32
C VAL A 659 24.25 34.12 8.01
N GLU A 660 24.66 34.66 6.86
CA GLU A 660 24.21 34.22 5.54
C GLU A 660 24.41 32.70 5.30
N ASP A 661 25.46 32.12 5.88
CA ASP A 661 25.79 30.71 5.71
C ASP A 661 24.96 29.73 6.56
N LEU A 662 24.25 30.19 7.59
CA LEU A 662 23.55 29.33 8.55
C LEU A 662 22.13 29.79 8.80
N ARG A 663 21.19 28.87 8.65
CA ARG A 663 19.77 29.05 9.00
C ARG A 663 19.37 27.99 10.03
N LEU A 664 18.72 28.42 11.11
CA LEU A 664 18.09 27.57 12.11
C LEU A 664 16.58 27.67 11.98
N ARG A 665 15.89 26.55 12.10
CA ARG A 665 14.44 26.47 12.04
C ARG A 665 13.88 25.64 13.17
N GLY A 666 12.70 25.98 13.64
CA GLY A 666 11.96 25.19 14.62
C GLY A 666 10.49 25.43 14.47
N GLN A 667 9.70 24.39 14.65
CA GLN A 667 8.25 24.46 14.51
C GLN A 667 7.56 23.48 15.47
N PHE A 668 6.33 23.84 15.80
CA PHE A 668 5.35 22.97 16.43
C PHE A 668 4.06 23.02 15.61
N GLN A 669 3.43 21.88 15.44
CA GLN A 669 2.17 21.81 14.73
C GLN A 669 1.26 20.72 15.28
N ARG A 670 -0.04 21.01 15.29
CA ARG A 670 -1.12 20.07 15.54
C ARG A 670 -1.81 19.75 14.22
N ALA A 671 -1.78 18.47 13.86
CA ALA A 671 -2.49 17.92 12.72
C ALA A 671 -3.65 17.04 13.19
N VAL A 672 -4.59 16.75 12.30
CA VAL A 672 -5.71 15.85 12.56
C VAL A 672 -5.96 14.93 11.37
N ARG A 673 -6.52 13.76 11.66
CA ARG A 673 -7.14 12.88 10.65
C ARG A 673 -8.59 12.59 11.04
N ALA A 674 -9.52 12.95 10.17
CA ALA A 674 -10.92 12.55 10.32
C ALA A 674 -11.07 11.05 10.06
N PRO A 675 -11.96 10.33 10.78
CA PRO A 675 -12.30 8.95 10.46
C PRO A 675 -12.82 8.84 9.03
N ASN A 676 -12.41 7.82 8.29
CA ASN A 676 -12.85 7.61 6.91
C ASN A 676 -14.16 6.80 6.82
N VAL A 677 -14.76 6.72 5.62
CA VAL A 677 -16.05 6.04 5.37
C VAL A 677 -16.01 4.57 5.80
N ILE A 678 -14.88 3.88 5.56
CA ILE A 678 -14.72 2.46 5.91
C ILE A 678 -14.69 2.29 7.43
N GLU A 679 -13.91 3.12 8.12
CA GLU A 679 -13.79 3.10 9.57
C GLU A 679 -15.12 3.39 10.26
N LEU A 680 -15.93 4.28 9.68
CA LEU A 680 -17.22 4.69 10.23
C LEU A 680 -18.34 3.70 9.92
N PHE A 681 -18.47 3.27 8.65
CA PHE A 681 -19.71 2.70 8.12
C PHE A 681 -19.58 1.27 7.60
N THR A 682 -18.42 0.58 7.72
CA THR A 682 -18.38 -0.86 7.45
C THR A 682 -19.41 -1.57 8.32
N PRO A 683 -20.36 -2.31 7.72
CA PRO A 683 -21.36 -3.01 8.51
C PRO A 683 -20.72 -3.98 9.48
N GLN A 684 -21.33 -4.11 10.66
CA GLN A 684 -20.85 -5.06 11.66
C GLN A 684 -21.06 -6.49 11.17
N GLY A 685 -19.97 -7.25 11.12
CA GLY A 685 -19.95 -8.67 10.77
C GLY A 685 -19.34 -9.49 11.89
N THR A 686 -19.35 -10.81 11.72
CA THR A 686 -18.72 -11.75 12.66
C THR A 686 -17.35 -12.20 12.11
N ASN A 687 -16.39 -12.36 13.01
CA ASN A 687 -15.08 -12.94 12.74
C ASN A 687 -14.80 -14.02 13.79
N LEU A 688 -13.87 -14.93 13.52
CA LEU A 688 -13.51 -16.06 14.37
C LEU A 688 -12.07 -15.93 14.88
N PRO A 689 -11.80 -15.09 15.89
CA PRO A 689 -10.49 -15.02 16.50
C PRO A 689 -10.17 -16.30 17.30
N ASN A 690 -8.88 -16.62 17.38
CA ASN A 690 -8.39 -17.74 18.17
C ASN A 690 -7.98 -17.28 19.57
N LEU A 691 -8.36 -18.07 20.58
CA LEU A 691 -7.82 -17.98 21.92
C LEU A 691 -6.66 -18.96 22.08
N THR A 692 -5.71 -18.61 22.93
CA THR A 692 -4.56 -19.45 23.25
C THR A 692 -4.92 -20.45 24.35
N SER A 693 -4.54 -21.74 24.20
CA SER A 693 -4.78 -22.75 25.20
C SER A 693 -4.03 -22.45 26.51
N GLY A 694 -4.78 -22.43 27.61
CA GLY A 694 -4.25 -22.25 28.94
C GLY A 694 -3.54 -23.48 29.49
N ALA A 695 -2.88 -23.34 30.65
CA ALA A 695 -2.12 -24.41 31.30
C ALA A 695 -2.99 -25.62 31.72
N ASN A 696 -4.32 -25.48 31.81
CA ASN A 696 -5.29 -26.53 32.09
C ASN A 696 -5.79 -27.27 30.84
N GLY A 697 -5.30 -26.88 29.64
CA GLY A 697 -5.68 -27.46 28.35
C GLY A 697 -6.98 -26.92 27.77
N PHE A 698 -7.60 -25.91 28.39
CA PHE A 698 -8.78 -25.21 27.87
C PHE A 698 -8.37 -23.85 27.32
N PHE A 699 -9.07 -23.38 26.30
CA PHE A 699 -8.83 -22.07 25.65
C PHE A 699 -9.49 -20.93 26.43
N ASP A 700 -10.71 -21.15 26.95
CA ASP A 700 -11.31 -20.19 27.88
C ASP A 700 -10.84 -20.52 29.31
N PRO A 701 -10.11 -19.61 30.00
CA PRO A 701 -9.63 -19.83 31.36
C PRO A 701 -10.75 -20.12 32.37
N CYS A 702 -12.01 -19.83 32.06
CA CYS A 702 -13.17 -20.09 32.87
C CYS A 702 -13.86 -21.41 32.55
N ALA A 703 -13.45 -22.11 31.49
CA ALA A 703 -14.07 -23.33 31.01
C ALA A 703 -13.64 -24.60 31.81
N GLY A 704 -14.44 -25.65 31.67
CA GLY A 704 -14.19 -26.96 32.19
C GLY A 704 -14.45 -27.12 33.71
N PRO A 705 -14.27 -28.34 34.23
CA PRO A 705 -14.53 -28.67 35.65
C PRO A 705 -13.46 -28.13 36.61
N THR A 706 -12.30 -27.76 36.08
CA THR A 706 -11.15 -27.19 36.81
C THR A 706 -10.64 -25.94 36.09
N PRO A 707 -11.38 -24.82 36.15
CA PRO A 707 -10.98 -23.59 35.49
C PRO A 707 -9.58 -23.11 35.91
N ALA A 708 -8.84 -22.49 34.98
CA ALA A 708 -7.53 -21.91 35.26
C ALA A 708 -7.66 -20.58 36.04
N ALA A 709 -8.70 -19.80 35.74
CA ALA A 709 -9.04 -18.59 36.46
C ALA A 709 -9.91 -18.87 37.69
N THR A 710 -9.86 -18.00 38.69
CA THR A 710 -10.70 -18.11 39.90
C THR A 710 -12.16 -17.72 39.61
N GLN A 711 -13.07 -18.15 40.49
CA GLN A 711 -14.47 -17.75 40.36
C GLN A 711 -14.70 -16.25 40.39
N ALA A 712 -13.86 -15.48 41.10
CA ALA A 712 -13.96 -14.03 41.16
C ALA A 712 -13.51 -13.39 39.85
N GLU A 713 -12.41 -13.83 39.27
CA GLU A 713 -11.91 -13.38 37.94
C GLU A 713 -12.92 -13.72 36.84
N CYS A 714 -13.46 -14.95 36.83
CA CYS A 714 -14.47 -15.32 35.84
C CYS A 714 -15.78 -14.51 35.97
N ALA A 715 -16.12 -14.09 37.20
CA ALA A 715 -17.29 -13.24 37.41
C ALA A 715 -17.16 -11.88 36.74
N ASN A 716 -15.93 -11.37 36.57
CA ASN A 716 -15.66 -10.14 35.82
C ASN A 716 -16.10 -10.27 34.35
N THR A 717 -15.93 -11.46 33.76
CA THR A 717 -16.34 -11.75 32.37
C THR A 717 -17.81 -12.14 32.21
N GLY A 718 -18.63 -11.92 33.23
CA GLY A 718 -20.08 -12.26 33.25
C GLY A 718 -20.43 -13.69 33.65
N VAL A 719 -19.49 -14.52 34.07
CA VAL A 719 -19.75 -15.89 34.56
C VAL A 719 -20.43 -15.86 35.91
N THR A 720 -21.57 -16.49 36.00
CA THR A 720 -22.30 -16.63 37.28
C THR A 720 -21.73 -17.76 38.17
N ALA A 721 -21.94 -17.67 39.48
CA ALA A 721 -21.48 -18.68 40.43
C ALA A 721 -22.03 -20.11 40.14
N GLY A 722 -23.16 -20.21 39.44
CA GLY A 722 -23.76 -21.50 39.07
C GLY A 722 -23.19 -22.07 37.77
N GLN A 723 -22.59 -21.28 36.95
CA GLN A 723 -21.93 -21.70 35.69
C GLN A 723 -20.48 -22.13 35.94
N PHE A 724 -19.81 -21.51 36.89
CA PHE A 724 -18.39 -21.77 37.19
C PHE A 724 -18.13 -23.27 37.45
N GLY A 725 -17.15 -23.84 36.74
CA GLY A 725 -16.81 -25.26 36.77
C GLY A 725 -17.65 -26.13 35.84
N ASN A 726 -18.60 -25.58 35.08
CA ASN A 726 -19.44 -26.29 34.12
C ASN A 726 -19.53 -25.63 32.75
N ILE A 727 -18.68 -24.67 32.45
CA ILE A 727 -18.69 -23.92 31.17
C ILE A 727 -18.07 -24.80 30.09
N PRO A 728 -18.74 -25.01 28.94
CA PRO A 728 -18.13 -25.64 27.78
C PRO A 728 -16.98 -24.76 27.21
N ASP A 729 -15.89 -25.42 26.84
CA ASP A 729 -14.78 -24.73 26.18
C ASP A 729 -15.08 -24.43 24.73
N VAL A 730 -14.35 -23.44 24.16
CA VAL A 730 -14.45 -23.12 22.75
C VAL A 730 -13.82 -24.22 21.88
N ILE A 731 -14.43 -24.50 20.73
CA ILE A 731 -13.99 -25.60 19.86
C ILE A 731 -12.74 -25.13 19.09
N SER A 732 -11.67 -25.91 19.19
CA SER A 732 -10.38 -25.60 18.51
C SER A 732 -9.80 -24.21 18.84
N GLY A 733 -10.18 -23.64 19.99
CA GLY A 733 -9.75 -22.29 20.37
C GLY A 733 -10.50 -21.16 19.68
N GLN A 734 -11.39 -21.45 18.75
CA GLN A 734 -12.11 -20.41 18.01
C GLN A 734 -13.29 -19.87 18.83
N THR A 735 -13.29 -18.57 19.03
CA THR A 735 -14.41 -17.81 19.57
C THR A 735 -15.01 -16.92 18.47
N GLN A 736 -15.96 -16.11 18.82
CA GLN A 736 -16.57 -15.15 17.89
C GLN A 736 -16.24 -13.73 18.30
N SER A 737 -16.00 -12.86 17.34
CA SER A 737 -15.99 -11.42 17.54
C SER A 737 -16.93 -10.73 16.58
N ILE A 738 -17.41 -9.56 16.98
CA ILE A 738 -18.15 -8.63 16.14
C ILE A 738 -17.17 -7.54 15.73
N THR A 739 -16.83 -7.52 14.45
CA THR A 739 -15.94 -6.51 13.84
C THR A 739 -16.76 -5.57 12.97
N GLY A 740 -16.23 -4.41 12.63
CA GLY A 740 -16.87 -3.47 11.73
C GLY A 740 -16.61 -2.01 12.10
N GLY A 741 -17.23 -1.12 11.35
CA GLY A 741 -17.13 0.32 11.54
C GLY A 741 -17.85 0.80 12.80
N ASN A 742 -17.49 2.01 13.21
CA ASN A 742 -18.11 2.69 14.35
C ASN A 742 -18.43 4.16 13.95
N PRO A 743 -19.70 4.50 13.79
CA PRO A 743 -20.09 5.87 13.41
C PRO A 743 -19.77 6.94 14.45
N ASN A 744 -19.38 6.55 15.68
CA ASN A 744 -19.11 7.46 16.79
C ASN A 744 -17.60 7.68 17.01
N LEU A 745 -16.76 7.39 16.02
CA LEU A 745 -15.33 7.66 16.10
C LEU A 745 -15.07 9.17 16.12
N ASP A 746 -14.12 9.56 16.95
CA ASP A 746 -13.55 10.90 17.00
C ASP A 746 -12.35 11.03 16.03
N PRO A 747 -11.95 12.23 15.61
CA PRO A 747 -10.72 12.46 14.87
C PRO A 747 -9.49 12.03 15.67
N GLU A 748 -8.47 11.52 14.95
CA GLU A 748 -7.13 11.36 15.51
C GLU A 748 -6.45 12.73 15.61
N GLU A 749 -5.69 12.97 16.66
CA GLU A 749 -4.88 14.18 16.84
C GLU A 749 -3.39 13.83 16.79
N SER A 750 -2.59 14.69 16.16
CA SER A 750 -1.13 14.51 16.11
C SER A 750 -0.42 15.80 16.48
N ASP A 751 0.50 15.70 17.41
CA ASP A 751 1.44 16.77 17.74
C ASP A 751 2.82 16.46 17.13
N THR A 752 3.37 17.42 16.40
CA THR A 752 4.69 17.30 15.75
C THR A 752 5.60 18.43 16.18
N ILE A 753 6.82 18.08 16.57
CA ILE A 753 7.92 19.01 16.79
C ILE A 753 9.02 18.75 15.76
N THR A 754 9.50 19.80 15.08
CA THR A 754 10.72 19.70 14.28
C THR A 754 11.69 20.83 14.62
N VAL A 755 13.00 20.50 14.65
CA VAL A 755 14.07 21.45 14.87
C VAL A 755 15.21 21.13 13.92
N GLY A 756 15.67 22.11 13.16
CA GLY A 756 16.69 21.88 12.14
C GLY A 756 17.65 23.02 11.91
N ALA A 757 18.70 22.70 11.17
CA ALA A 757 19.74 23.62 10.74
C ALA A 757 20.07 23.40 9.26
N ILE A 758 20.22 24.46 8.51
CA ILE A 758 20.67 24.46 7.12
C ILE A 758 21.95 25.28 7.03
N LEU A 759 22.96 24.67 6.43
CA LEU A 759 24.27 25.28 6.21
C LEU A 759 24.53 25.41 4.69
N THR A 760 24.79 26.63 4.24
CA THR A 760 25.12 26.98 2.84
C THR A 760 26.41 27.83 2.79
N PRO A 761 27.60 27.22 3.05
CA PRO A 761 28.81 27.97 3.30
C PRO A 761 29.31 28.66 2.04
N ALA A 762 29.39 29.99 2.04
CA ALA A 762 29.92 30.79 0.93
C ALA A 762 31.39 30.39 0.56
N ALA A 763 32.13 29.79 1.51
CA ALA A 763 33.47 29.29 1.28
C ALA A 763 33.53 28.01 0.42
N ILE A 764 32.40 27.29 0.25
CA ILE A 764 32.26 26.10 -0.58
C ILE A 764 30.98 26.30 -1.41
N PRO A 765 31.08 27.02 -2.54
CA PRO A 765 29.92 27.26 -3.38
C PRO A 765 29.29 25.94 -3.86
N GLY A 766 27.98 25.91 -3.95
CA GLY A 766 27.24 24.70 -4.37
C GLY A 766 26.98 23.68 -3.26
N LEU A 767 27.51 23.84 -2.04
CA LEU A 767 27.24 22.95 -0.92
C LEU A 767 26.04 23.41 -0.10
N THR A 768 25.07 22.51 0.09
CA THR A 768 23.98 22.67 1.05
C THR A 768 23.93 21.44 1.96
N VAL A 769 23.85 21.66 3.27
CA VAL A 769 23.71 20.61 4.29
C VAL A 769 22.50 20.93 5.15
N SER A 770 21.58 20.00 5.34
CA SER A 770 20.51 20.13 6.34
C SER A 770 20.52 18.97 7.33
N VAL A 771 20.14 19.27 8.57
CA VAL A 771 19.91 18.30 9.66
C VAL A 771 18.64 18.71 10.36
N ASP A 772 17.68 17.81 10.44
CA ASP A 772 16.36 18.05 11.02
C ASP A 772 15.98 16.92 11.96
N TYR A 773 15.74 17.21 13.22
CA TYR A 773 15.10 16.32 14.19
C TYR A 773 13.59 16.44 14.04
N PHE A 774 12.89 15.31 14.06
CA PHE A 774 11.43 15.22 14.09
C PHE A 774 10.98 14.33 15.24
N ASP A 775 9.78 14.65 15.75
CA ASP A 775 9.08 13.93 16.80
C ASP A 775 7.58 14.08 16.55
N ILE A 776 6.90 12.96 16.31
CA ILE A 776 5.49 12.89 15.90
C ILE A 776 4.78 11.92 16.84
N GLU A 777 3.79 12.42 17.58
CA GLU A 777 2.89 11.62 18.42
C GLU A 777 1.47 11.71 17.85
N VAL A 778 0.83 10.57 17.60
CA VAL A 778 -0.58 10.48 17.22
C VAL A 778 -1.34 9.86 18.37
N THR A 779 -2.26 10.62 18.93
CA THR A 779 -3.15 10.17 20.00
C THR A 779 -4.54 9.86 19.46
N ASP A 780 -5.31 9.06 20.20
CA ASP A 780 -6.65 8.64 19.80
C ASP A 780 -6.67 7.97 18.41
N ALA A 781 -5.57 7.28 18.06
CA ALA A 781 -5.46 6.58 16.79
C ALA A 781 -6.52 5.49 16.69
N ILE A 782 -7.16 5.42 15.51
CA ILE A 782 -8.24 4.47 15.25
C ILE A 782 -7.64 3.08 15.05
N ALA A 783 -8.06 2.14 15.90
CA ALA A 783 -7.68 0.75 15.87
C ALA A 783 -8.90 -0.15 15.62
N ALA A 784 -8.67 -1.33 15.05
CA ALA A 784 -9.70 -2.35 14.78
C ALA A 784 -10.17 -3.10 16.05
N GLY A 785 -10.31 -2.40 17.15
CA GLY A 785 -10.68 -2.95 18.46
C GLY A 785 -9.51 -3.65 19.19
N ILE A 786 -9.75 -4.10 20.41
CA ILE A 786 -8.77 -4.82 21.22
C ILE A 786 -8.84 -6.31 20.86
N PRO A 787 -7.71 -7.02 20.65
CA PRO A 787 -7.71 -8.45 20.37
C PRO A 787 -8.46 -9.27 21.43
N ALA A 788 -9.19 -10.30 21.00
CA ALA A 788 -10.03 -11.12 21.89
C ALA A 788 -9.28 -11.72 23.06
N GLN A 789 -8.06 -12.26 22.84
CA GLN A 789 -7.21 -12.80 23.91
C GLN A 789 -6.85 -11.71 24.92
N THR A 790 -6.40 -10.57 24.46
CA THR A 790 -6.03 -9.42 25.32
C THR A 790 -7.23 -8.93 26.12
N THR A 791 -8.40 -8.77 25.47
CA THR A 791 -9.65 -8.39 26.14
C THR A 791 -10.01 -9.35 27.26
N LEU A 792 -9.85 -10.66 27.01
CA LEU A 792 -10.14 -11.68 28.00
C LEU A 792 -9.16 -11.65 29.18
N ASP A 793 -7.87 -11.58 28.89
CA ASP A 793 -6.80 -11.59 29.90
C ASP A 793 -6.86 -10.35 30.80
N GLU A 794 -7.04 -9.16 30.20
CA GLU A 794 -7.14 -7.90 30.96
C GLU A 794 -8.42 -7.85 31.80
N CYS A 795 -9.55 -8.31 31.27
CA CYS A 795 -10.78 -8.39 32.03
C CYS A 795 -10.63 -9.34 33.24
N LEU A 796 -10.04 -10.52 33.05
CA LEU A 796 -9.80 -11.48 34.13
C LEU A 796 -8.85 -10.87 35.19
N ALA A 797 -7.76 -10.22 34.76
CA ALA A 797 -6.72 -9.68 35.64
C ALA A 797 -7.18 -8.44 36.42
N THR A 798 -7.88 -7.52 35.76
CA THR A 798 -8.15 -6.19 36.31
C THR A 798 -9.62 -6.01 36.75
N GLY A 799 -10.55 -6.65 36.07
CA GLY A 799 -11.99 -6.41 36.22
C GLY A 799 -12.42 -5.01 35.72
N ASP A 800 -11.59 -4.37 34.88
CA ASP A 800 -11.90 -3.06 34.31
C ASP A 800 -13.04 -3.18 33.28
N ALA A 801 -14.03 -2.30 33.43
CA ALA A 801 -15.17 -2.23 32.53
C ALA A 801 -14.76 -1.99 31.05
N ALA A 802 -13.64 -1.30 30.82
CA ALA A 802 -13.10 -1.04 29.48
C ALA A 802 -12.85 -2.34 28.69
N PHE A 803 -12.50 -3.43 29.37
CA PHE A 803 -12.30 -4.74 28.75
C PHE A 803 -13.49 -5.68 28.98
N CYS A 804 -14.04 -5.66 30.17
CA CYS A 804 -15.09 -6.61 30.57
C CYS A 804 -16.41 -6.37 29.84
N ASP A 805 -16.76 -5.13 29.54
CA ASP A 805 -17.98 -4.78 28.78
C ASP A 805 -17.89 -5.21 27.30
N LEU A 806 -16.69 -5.52 26.79
CA LEU A 806 -16.47 -6.03 25.44
C LEU A 806 -16.70 -7.55 25.33
N ILE A 807 -16.93 -8.25 26.44
CA ILE A 807 -17.11 -9.71 26.47
C ILE A 807 -18.58 -10.04 26.66
N GLN A 808 -19.14 -10.83 25.76
CA GLN A 808 -20.51 -11.36 25.90
C GLN A 808 -20.52 -12.88 25.85
N ARG A 809 -20.96 -13.50 26.92
CA ARG A 809 -21.10 -14.96 27.05
C ARG A 809 -22.52 -15.39 26.77
N ASP A 810 -22.72 -16.65 26.33
CA ASP A 810 -24.03 -17.25 26.17
C ASP A 810 -24.70 -17.60 27.53
N ASN A 811 -25.92 -18.17 27.49
CA ASN A 811 -26.65 -18.56 28.68
C ASN A 811 -25.98 -19.70 29.46
N ALA A 812 -25.07 -20.46 28.85
CA ALA A 812 -24.24 -21.49 29.50
C ALA A 812 -22.94 -20.92 30.07
N GLY A 813 -22.64 -19.65 29.83
CA GLY A 813 -21.39 -18.97 30.16
C GLY A 813 -20.27 -19.18 29.15
N SER A 814 -20.56 -19.81 28.02
CA SER A 814 -19.56 -20.10 26.98
C SER A 814 -19.30 -18.94 26.04
N LEU A 815 -18.11 -18.98 25.42
CA LEU A 815 -17.68 -18.11 24.33
C LEU A 815 -17.68 -18.83 22.97
N ILE A 816 -18.40 -19.96 22.86
CA ILE A 816 -18.44 -20.76 21.63
C ILE A 816 -19.06 -19.95 20.51
N ALA A 817 -18.37 -19.96 19.33
CA ALA A 817 -18.83 -19.32 18.11
C ALA A 817 -20.19 -19.88 17.62
N GLY A 818 -20.94 -19.06 16.88
CA GLY A 818 -22.23 -19.46 16.27
C GLY A 818 -23.48 -19.07 17.04
N THR A 819 -23.36 -18.44 18.21
CA THR A 819 -24.50 -17.87 18.96
C THR A 819 -24.53 -16.36 18.73
N ALA A 820 -25.65 -15.86 18.22
CA ALA A 820 -25.78 -14.42 17.92
C ALA A 820 -25.54 -13.55 19.17
N GLY A 821 -24.66 -12.57 19.04
CA GLY A 821 -24.31 -11.62 20.10
C GLY A 821 -23.34 -12.16 21.15
N VAL A 822 -22.82 -13.37 21.00
CA VAL A 822 -21.80 -13.95 21.89
C VAL A 822 -20.40 -13.64 21.32
N GLY A 823 -19.41 -13.49 22.18
CA GLY A 823 -18.02 -13.27 21.81
C GLY A 823 -17.50 -11.91 22.25
N PHE A 824 -16.63 -11.31 21.43
CA PHE A 824 -15.92 -10.08 21.73
C PHE A 824 -16.38 -8.93 20.82
N GLN A 825 -16.52 -7.73 21.36
CA GLN A 825 -16.75 -6.54 20.58
C GLN A 825 -15.40 -5.99 20.11
N GLN A 826 -15.13 -6.05 18.81
CA GLN A 826 -13.90 -5.61 18.16
C GLN A 826 -14.18 -4.60 17.03
N THR A 827 -15.17 -3.72 17.25
CA THR A 827 -15.43 -2.60 16.32
C THR A 827 -14.34 -1.54 16.45
N ASN A 828 -14.19 -0.72 15.42
CA ASN A 828 -13.20 0.36 15.42
C ASN A 828 -13.39 1.31 16.61
N ILE A 829 -12.29 1.68 17.26
CA ILE A 829 -12.26 2.58 18.44
C ILE A 829 -11.04 3.51 18.39
N ASN A 830 -11.17 4.69 18.98
CA ASN A 830 -10.06 5.61 19.23
C ASN A 830 -9.36 5.24 20.55
N ILE A 831 -8.23 4.55 20.48
CA ILE A 831 -7.59 4.00 21.69
C ILE A 831 -6.07 3.90 21.60
N ALA A 832 -5.51 3.84 20.38
CA ALA A 832 -4.09 3.63 20.20
C ALA A 832 -3.31 4.94 20.23
N THR A 833 -2.01 4.85 20.57
CA THR A 833 -1.03 5.92 20.37
C THR A 833 0.05 5.43 19.43
N LEU A 834 0.42 6.25 18.44
CA LEU A 834 1.52 5.98 17.52
C LEU A 834 2.58 7.06 17.71
N GLU A 835 3.85 6.65 17.83
CA GLU A 835 4.97 7.55 18.06
C GLU A 835 6.10 7.25 17.07
N THR A 836 6.67 8.27 16.46
CA THR A 836 7.86 8.13 15.62
C THR A 836 8.75 9.35 15.75
N SER A 837 10.02 9.12 15.99
CA SER A 837 11.03 10.19 16.14
C SER A 837 12.34 9.81 15.46
N GLY A 838 13.16 10.82 15.14
CA GLY A 838 14.44 10.58 14.51
C GLY A 838 15.09 11.82 13.93
N VAL A 839 16.10 11.59 13.08
CA VAL A 839 16.89 12.67 12.45
C VAL A 839 17.00 12.43 10.95
N ASP A 840 16.60 13.44 10.17
CA ASP A 840 16.89 13.51 8.75
C ASP A 840 18.17 14.28 8.50
N PHE A 841 19.01 13.78 7.59
CA PHE A 841 20.22 14.45 7.16
C PHE A 841 20.29 14.46 5.64
N GLN A 842 20.52 15.63 5.05
CA GLN A 842 20.64 15.83 3.61
C GLN A 842 21.90 16.63 3.28
N VAL A 843 22.58 16.24 2.20
CA VAL A 843 23.70 16.98 1.61
C VAL A 843 23.52 17.02 0.11
N VAL A 844 23.53 18.23 -0.44
CA VAL A 844 23.60 18.47 -1.89
C VAL A 844 24.87 19.24 -2.16
N TYR A 845 25.66 18.76 -3.11
CA TYR A 845 26.87 19.45 -3.52
C TYR A 845 27.05 19.40 -5.04
N ASP A 846 26.94 20.56 -5.65
CA ASP A 846 27.20 20.78 -7.08
C ASP A 846 28.66 21.23 -7.23
N LEU A 847 29.50 20.41 -7.86
CA LEU A 847 30.93 20.65 -8.05
C LEU A 847 31.24 20.73 -9.55
N ASP A 848 31.63 21.90 -10.02
CA ASP A 848 32.33 22.02 -11.31
C ASP A 848 33.75 21.47 -11.16
N LEU A 849 34.09 20.43 -11.93
CA LEU A 849 35.42 19.81 -11.86
C LEU A 849 36.56 20.74 -12.27
N TRP A 850 36.29 21.81 -13.01
CA TRP A 850 37.21 22.89 -13.29
C TRP A 850 37.74 23.56 -12.02
N ASP A 851 36.88 23.77 -11.04
CA ASP A 851 37.23 24.44 -9.76
C ASP A 851 38.27 23.69 -8.93
N VAL A 852 38.37 22.37 -9.15
CA VAL A 852 39.37 21.51 -8.50
C VAL A 852 40.54 21.12 -9.38
N GLY A 853 40.69 21.78 -10.55
CA GLY A 853 41.83 21.61 -11.47
C GLY A 853 41.68 20.38 -12.37
N LEU A 854 40.49 19.81 -12.50
CA LEU A 854 40.14 18.75 -13.45
C LEU A 854 39.40 19.36 -14.63
N GLU A 855 40.15 20.17 -15.37
CA GLU A 855 39.66 20.90 -16.56
C GLU A 855 39.13 19.90 -17.60
N ASP A 856 38.04 20.25 -18.27
CA ASP A 856 37.41 19.48 -19.36
C ASP A 856 36.77 18.12 -18.92
N LEU A 857 36.44 17.92 -17.65
CA LEU A 857 35.73 16.74 -17.18
C LEU A 857 34.24 16.97 -16.80
N GLY A 858 33.75 18.21 -16.94
CA GLY A 858 32.37 18.56 -16.64
C GLY A 858 32.08 18.78 -15.16
N SER A 859 30.92 18.40 -14.69
CA SER A 859 30.47 18.64 -13.31
C SER A 859 30.02 17.36 -12.63
N VAL A 860 30.10 17.33 -11.30
CA VAL A 860 29.57 16.25 -10.46
C VAL A 860 28.62 16.84 -9.43
N ARG A 861 27.41 16.26 -9.35
CA ARG A 861 26.44 16.52 -8.30
C ARG A 861 26.40 15.35 -7.34
N PHE A 862 26.52 15.66 -6.06
CA PHE A 862 26.31 14.70 -4.96
C PHE A 862 24.98 15.04 -4.29
N ASP A 863 24.09 14.09 -4.23
CA ASP A 863 22.81 14.18 -3.53
C ASP A 863 22.72 13.03 -2.53
N TYR A 864 22.71 13.36 -1.26
CA TYR A 864 22.67 12.40 -0.16
C TYR A 864 21.50 12.70 0.75
N ALA A 865 20.67 11.71 0.99
CA ALA A 865 19.58 11.77 1.95
C ALA A 865 19.61 10.54 2.86
N SER A 866 19.45 10.76 4.16
CA SER A 866 19.37 9.68 5.14
C SER A 866 18.39 10.01 6.26
N THR A 867 17.87 8.95 6.88
CA THR A 867 17.05 9.01 8.09
C THR A 867 17.65 8.06 9.12
N TYR A 868 17.87 8.58 10.31
CA TYR A 868 18.05 7.80 11.53
C TYR A 868 16.73 7.78 12.29
N LEU A 869 16.12 6.62 12.40
CA LEU A 869 14.88 6.36 13.12
C LEU A 869 15.25 6.00 14.57
N ASP A 870 14.93 6.88 15.50
CA ASP A 870 15.18 6.66 16.93
C ASP A 870 14.04 5.87 17.57
N GLU A 871 12.82 6.17 17.17
CA GLU A 871 11.61 5.55 17.70
C GLU A 871 10.59 5.29 16.58
N LEU A 872 9.98 4.13 16.64
CA LEU A 872 8.75 3.78 15.92
C LEU A 872 7.97 2.86 16.86
N GLN A 873 6.91 3.38 17.47
CA GLN A 873 6.22 2.72 18.56
C GLN A 873 4.71 2.78 18.38
N THR A 874 4.04 1.71 18.78
CA THR A 874 2.59 1.64 18.87
C THR A 874 2.20 1.18 20.27
N THR A 875 1.42 2.01 20.97
CA THR A 875 0.75 1.61 22.22
C THR A 875 -0.71 1.28 21.88
N PRO A 876 -1.10 -0.01 21.88
CA PRO A 876 -2.42 -0.44 21.34
C PRO A 876 -3.60 0.10 22.13
N PHE A 877 -3.44 0.30 23.43
CA PHE A 877 -4.46 0.88 24.34
C PHE A 877 -3.78 1.41 25.60
N PRO A 878 -4.40 2.34 26.35
CA PRO A 878 -3.83 2.91 27.57
C PRO A 878 -3.47 1.85 28.61
N GLY A 879 -2.19 1.81 29.00
CA GLY A 879 -1.67 0.84 29.97
C GLY A 879 -1.10 -0.44 29.38
N ALA A 880 -1.22 -0.64 28.06
CA ALA A 880 -0.51 -1.72 27.37
C ALA A 880 1.00 -1.44 27.30
N ASP A 881 1.79 -2.51 27.25
CA ASP A 881 3.21 -2.37 26.92
C ASP A 881 3.35 -1.90 25.46
N PRO A 882 4.16 -0.89 25.19
CA PRO A 882 4.36 -0.39 23.84
C PRO A 882 5.12 -1.41 22.98
N ILE A 883 4.72 -1.50 21.71
CA ILE A 883 5.39 -2.30 20.67
C ILE A 883 6.38 -1.38 19.97
N THR A 884 7.65 -1.58 20.19
CA THR A 884 8.74 -0.79 19.57
C THR A 884 9.26 -1.53 18.35
N CYS A 885 9.32 -0.84 17.19
CA CYS A 885 9.66 -1.43 15.90
C CYS A 885 10.90 -0.82 15.22
N ALA A 886 11.49 0.25 15.76
CA ALA A 886 12.75 0.78 15.24
C ALA A 886 13.86 -0.28 15.37
N GLY A 887 14.52 -0.63 14.26
CA GLY A 887 15.51 -1.70 14.20
C GLY A 887 14.93 -3.12 14.19
N GLU A 888 13.62 -3.31 14.06
CA GLU A 888 12.96 -4.61 14.14
C GLU A 888 12.15 -4.97 12.88
N HIS A 889 11.80 -6.26 12.77
CA HIS A 889 10.94 -6.78 11.70
C HIS A 889 10.13 -7.97 12.21
N ALA A 890 9.12 -8.40 11.43
CA ALA A 890 8.22 -9.53 11.72
C ALA A 890 7.45 -9.40 13.04
N GLY A 891 6.76 -10.43 13.48
CA GLY A 891 5.93 -10.40 14.69
C GLY A 891 4.94 -9.24 14.68
N SER A 892 4.93 -8.48 15.76
CA SER A 892 4.08 -7.28 15.88
C SER A 892 4.54 -6.11 15.00
N CYS A 893 5.81 -6.10 14.57
CA CYS A 893 6.39 -5.04 13.73
C CYS A 893 6.16 -5.25 12.23
N ARG A 894 5.73 -6.44 11.82
CA ARG A 894 5.33 -6.83 10.47
C ARG A 894 6.41 -6.59 9.41
N ILE A 895 6.71 -5.34 9.04
CA ILE A 895 7.70 -4.96 8.02
C ILE A 895 9.05 -4.57 8.63
N PRO A 896 10.17 -4.77 7.92
CA PRO A 896 11.47 -4.28 8.38
C PRO A 896 11.50 -2.75 8.52
N SER A 897 11.88 -2.29 9.69
CA SER A 897 12.00 -0.87 10.05
C SER A 897 13.43 -0.52 10.47
N PRO A 898 14.41 -0.50 9.54
CA PRO A 898 15.80 -0.24 9.84
C PRO A 898 15.99 1.10 10.57
N GLU A 899 16.80 1.13 11.67
CA GLU A 899 17.11 2.38 12.36
C GLU A 899 17.82 3.39 11.46
N TYR A 900 18.58 2.91 10.47
CA TYR A 900 19.28 3.81 9.57
C TYR A 900 19.14 3.39 8.12
N ARG A 901 18.69 4.35 7.29
CA ARG A 901 18.58 4.21 5.84
C ARG A 901 19.23 5.40 5.18
N HIS A 902 19.92 5.17 4.06
CA HIS A 902 20.35 6.27 3.20
C HIS A 902 20.26 5.94 1.72
N ARG A 903 20.19 7.00 0.95
CA ARG A 903 20.34 7.05 -0.50
C ARG A 903 21.39 8.12 -0.84
N MET A 904 22.38 7.75 -1.66
CA MET A 904 23.38 8.66 -2.19
C MET A 904 23.40 8.56 -3.71
N LEU A 905 22.99 9.59 -4.40
CA LEU A 905 23.06 9.73 -5.85
C LEU A 905 24.27 10.58 -6.21
N ASN A 906 25.10 10.08 -7.13
CA ASN A 906 26.23 10.80 -7.71
C ASN A 906 26.00 10.90 -9.20
N THR A 907 25.76 12.11 -9.70
CA THR A 907 25.53 12.41 -11.12
C THR A 907 26.76 13.09 -11.68
N TRP A 908 27.41 12.45 -12.63
CA TRP A 908 28.53 13.02 -13.37
C TRP A 908 28.10 13.41 -14.78
N THR A 909 28.00 14.71 -15.03
CA THR A 909 27.72 15.28 -16.35
C THR A 909 29.04 15.57 -17.06
N THR A 910 29.27 14.82 -18.15
CA THR A 910 30.51 14.88 -18.90
C THR A 910 30.44 15.87 -20.07
N PRO A 911 31.57 16.41 -20.54
CA PRO A 911 31.59 17.25 -21.73
C PRO A 911 31.46 16.46 -23.05
N TRP A 912 31.21 15.18 -22.99
CA TRP A 912 31.04 14.27 -24.15
C TRP A 912 29.59 13.79 -24.30
N ASP A 913 28.64 14.58 -23.84
CA ASP A 913 27.20 14.29 -23.91
C ASP A 913 26.75 13.04 -23.16
N PHE A 914 27.58 12.54 -22.22
CA PHE A 914 27.19 11.49 -21.28
C PHE A 914 26.88 12.06 -19.91
N THR A 915 25.81 11.55 -19.31
CA THR A 915 25.54 11.69 -17.88
C THR A 915 25.56 10.29 -17.24
N VAL A 916 26.34 10.15 -16.18
CA VAL A 916 26.51 8.88 -15.46
C VAL A 916 25.98 9.05 -14.04
N ASP A 917 25.00 8.25 -13.68
CA ASP A 917 24.37 8.24 -12.37
C ASP A 917 24.76 6.96 -11.62
N LEU A 918 25.30 7.15 -10.42
CA LEU A 918 25.66 6.06 -9.50
C LEU A 918 24.90 6.27 -8.19
N THR A 919 23.93 5.41 -7.90
CA THR A 919 23.15 5.45 -6.66
C THR A 919 23.61 4.36 -5.70
N TRP A 920 23.87 4.73 -4.45
CA TRP A 920 24.12 3.80 -3.37
C TRP A 920 22.98 3.88 -2.36
N ARG A 921 22.31 2.74 -2.13
CA ARG A 921 21.22 2.58 -1.15
C ARG A 921 21.69 1.64 -0.04
N TYR A 922 21.37 2.01 1.20
CA TYR A 922 21.76 1.26 2.38
C TYR A 922 20.59 1.15 3.36
N PHE A 923 20.46 -0.04 3.93
CA PHE A 923 19.53 -0.37 5.01
C PHE A 923 20.33 -1.02 6.13
N SER A 924 20.20 -0.53 7.37
CA SER A 924 20.83 -1.18 8.53
C SER A 924 20.15 -2.53 8.82
N SER A 925 20.81 -3.35 9.61
CA SER A 925 20.24 -4.61 10.09
C SER A 925 18.98 -4.39 10.92
N THR A 926 18.11 -5.42 10.96
CA THR A 926 16.93 -5.45 11.83
C THR A 926 16.84 -6.79 12.53
N ASP A 927 16.44 -6.77 13.81
CA ASP A 927 16.19 -7.96 14.62
C ASP A 927 14.73 -8.44 14.48
N ASN A 928 14.48 -9.74 14.68
CA ASN A 928 13.15 -10.31 14.60
C ASN A 928 12.34 -10.13 15.90
N ASN A 929 11.19 -9.47 15.82
CA ASN A 929 10.30 -9.19 16.95
C ASN A 929 9.39 -10.37 17.35
N ALA A 930 9.35 -11.47 16.60
CA ALA A 930 8.46 -12.60 16.88
C ALA A 930 8.86 -13.44 18.12
N GLY A 931 9.91 -13.05 18.84
CA GLY A 931 10.32 -13.66 20.11
C GLY A 931 11.31 -14.83 19.95
N PRO A 932 11.57 -15.60 21.02
CA PRO A 932 12.67 -16.57 21.07
C PRO A 932 12.43 -17.86 20.26
N ASP A 933 11.24 -18.11 19.79
CA ASP A 933 10.86 -19.34 19.08
C ASP A 933 11.10 -19.30 17.57
N VAL A 934 11.71 -18.21 17.08
CA VAL A 934 12.08 -18.07 15.66
C VAL A 934 13.24 -18.99 15.30
N ASN A 935 13.32 -19.36 14.00
CA ASN A 935 14.45 -20.14 13.50
C ASN A 935 15.76 -19.34 13.63
N PRO A 936 16.71 -19.81 14.49
CA PRO A 936 17.93 -19.06 14.75
C PRO A 936 18.89 -18.99 13.55
N THR A 937 18.62 -19.73 12.48
CA THR A 937 19.51 -19.81 11.30
C THR A 937 19.20 -18.71 10.29
N ILE A 938 17.91 -18.40 10.09
CA ILE A 938 17.47 -17.50 9.01
C ILE A 938 16.46 -16.43 9.44
N ASP A 939 15.87 -16.52 10.65
CA ASP A 939 14.82 -15.60 11.09
C ASP A 939 15.26 -14.61 12.16
N ARG A 940 16.46 -14.76 12.72
CA ARG A 940 16.89 -13.96 13.87
C ARG A 940 17.13 -12.50 13.51
N GLU A 941 17.79 -12.27 12.39
CA GLU A 941 18.27 -10.96 11.98
C GLU A 941 18.25 -10.85 10.45
N ILE A 942 17.85 -9.71 9.92
CA ILE A 942 18.16 -9.31 8.57
C ILE A 942 19.46 -8.51 8.64
N ASP A 943 20.52 -9.03 8.02
CA ASP A 943 21.81 -8.33 7.89
C ASP A 943 21.65 -7.02 7.13
N ALA A 944 22.56 -6.07 7.34
CA ALA A 944 22.58 -4.81 6.62
C ALA A 944 22.67 -5.01 5.10
N VAL A 945 21.80 -4.33 4.34
CA VAL A 945 21.68 -4.48 2.89
C VAL A 945 22.26 -3.28 2.17
N ASN A 946 23.04 -3.54 1.12
CA ASN A 946 23.62 -2.52 0.25
C ASN A 946 23.26 -2.80 -1.20
N TYR A 947 22.71 -1.80 -1.87
CA TYR A 947 22.47 -1.81 -3.31
C TYR A 947 23.29 -0.74 -4.00
N LEU A 948 23.81 -1.05 -5.16
CA LEU A 948 24.50 -0.12 -6.04
C LEU A 948 23.78 -0.13 -7.39
N ASP A 949 23.29 1.01 -7.83
CA ASP A 949 22.58 1.18 -9.10
C ASP A 949 23.43 2.04 -10.02
N LEU A 950 23.50 1.71 -11.31
CA LEU A 950 24.25 2.45 -12.32
C LEU A 950 23.34 2.75 -13.51
N ALA A 951 23.30 4.01 -13.92
CA ALA A 951 22.67 4.42 -15.15
C ALA A 951 23.57 5.32 -15.98
N VAL A 952 23.37 5.30 -17.28
CA VAL A 952 24.06 6.14 -18.25
C VAL A 952 23.04 6.70 -19.20
N ARG A 953 23.05 8.03 -19.36
CA ARG A 953 22.30 8.76 -20.38
C ARG A 953 23.29 9.29 -21.43
N TYR A 954 22.93 9.23 -22.71
CA TYR A 954 23.73 9.73 -23.82
C TYR A 954 22.88 10.57 -24.75
N SER A 955 23.17 11.86 -24.81
CA SER A 955 22.51 12.81 -25.72
C SER A 955 23.18 12.73 -27.09
N TRP A 956 22.60 11.91 -28.01
CA TRP A 956 23.08 11.76 -29.38
C TRP A 956 22.96 13.07 -30.17
N SER A 957 21.88 13.79 -29.93
CA SER A 957 21.62 15.13 -30.47
C SER A 957 20.64 15.84 -29.50
N ASP A 958 20.34 17.11 -29.80
CA ASP A 958 19.33 17.85 -29.02
C ASP A 958 17.94 17.16 -29.06
N GLU A 959 17.68 16.35 -30.11
CA GLU A 959 16.40 15.64 -30.26
C GLU A 959 16.42 14.20 -29.73
N ILE A 960 17.57 13.54 -29.60
CA ILE A 960 17.63 12.12 -29.28
C ILE A 960 18.52 11.85 -28.08
N GLU A 961 17.94 11.25 -27.04
CA GLU A 961 18.65 10.76 -25.88
C GLU A 961 18.46 9.24 -25.74
N PHE A 962 19.51 8.52 -25.44
CA PHE A 962 19.49 7.12 -25.05
C PHE A 962 19.84 6.99 -23.58
N ARG A 963 19.17 6.05 -22.89
CA ARG A 963 19.50 5.68 -21.53
C ARG A 963 19.59 4.17 -21.36
N ALA A 964 20.44 3.73 -20.46
CA ALA A 964 20.58 2.34 -20.07
C ALA A 964 21.04 2.28 -18.62
N GLY A 965 20.55 1.28 -17.89
CA GLY A 965 20.95 1.13 -16.48
C GLY A 965 20.73 -0.27 -15.94
N VAL A 966 21.29 -0.46 -14.75
CA VAL A 966 21.17 -1.68 -13.97
C VAL A 966 20.96 -1.27 -12.49
N ASN A 967 19.78 -1.53 -11.97
CA ASN A 967 19.53 -1.46 -10.55
C ASN A 967 20.01 -2.76 -9.88
N ASN A 968 20.56 -2.65 -8.67
CA ASN A 968 21.24 -3.75 -8.00
C ASN A 968 22.40 -4.34 -8.85
N LEU A 969 23.30 -3.49 -9.31
CA LEU A 969 24.44 -3.86 -10.17
C LEU A 969 25.30 -5.00 -9.58
N THR A 970 25.50 -4.98 -8.27
CA THR A 970 26.29 -6.00 -7.55
C THR A 970 25.57 -7.35 -7.46
N GLY A 971 24.26 -7.39 -7.69
CA GLY A 971 23.44 -8.58 -7.51
C GLY A 971 23.35 -8.98 -6.03
N THR A 972 23.19 -7.98 -5.15
CA THR A 972 22.93 -8.24 -3.74
C THR A 972 21.66 -9.08 -3.60
N GLU A 973 21.76 -10.18 -2.89
CA GLU A 973 20.66 -11.13 -2.69
C GLU A 973 19.62 -10.54 -1.73
N ILE A 974 18.35 -10.86 -2.00
CA ILE A 974 17.23 -10.45 -1.14
C ILE A 974 17.33 -11.15 0.22
N PRO A 975 17.11 -10.47 1.35
CA PRO A 975 17.00 -11.11 2.66
C PRO A 975 15.87 -12.14 2.73
N VAL A 976 16.05 -13.19 3.52
CA VAL A 976 15.06 -14.26 3.69
C VAL A 976 14.66 -14.37 5.14
N VAL A 977 13.36 -14.38 5.39
CA VAL A 977 12.72 -14.49 6.70
C VAL A 977 11.52 -15.41 6.57
N THR A 978 11.51 -16.55 7.24
CA THR A 978 10.42 -17.53 7.11
C THR A 978 9.09 -17.05 7.65
N SER A 979 9.11 -16.10 8.58
CA SER A 979 7.91 -15.46 9.15
C SER A 979 7.37 -14.29 8.32
N ALA A 980 8.03 -13.92 7.20
CA ALA A 980 7.56 -12.88 6.29
C ALA A 980 6.31 -13.35 5.52
N GLY A 981 5.15 -13.08 6.07
CA GLY A 981 3.84 -13.46 5.50
C GLY A 981 3.05 -12.24 4.98
N PRO A 982 1.97 -12.52 4.21
CA PRO A 982 1.10 -11.46 3.69
C PRO A 982 0.44 -10.64 4.82
N PRO A 983 0.00 -9.40 4.50
CA PRO A 983 0.09 -8.73 3.19
C PRO A 983 1.45 -8.08 2.89
N GLU A 984 2.30 -7.83 3.87
CA GLU A 984 3.54 -7.07 3.71
C GLU A 984 4.71 -7.92 3.21
N GLY A 985 4.77 -9.18 3.69
CA GLY A 985 5.75 -10.18 3.24
C GLY A 985 5.22 -11.03 2.10
N ASN A 986 6.11 -11.48 1.22
CA ASN A 986 5.78 -12.31 0.07
C ASN A 986 6.95 -13.22 -0.30
N GLY A 987 6.72 -14.54 -0.38
CA GLY A 987 7.76 -15.49 -0.77
C GLY A 987 8.96 -15.56 0.17
N ASN A 988 8.72 -15.59 1.49
CA ASN A 988 9.73 -15.62 2.55
C ASN A 988 10.64 -14.37 2.60
N THR A 989 10.15 -13.22 2.18
CA THR A 989 10.91 -11.96 2.13
C THR A 989 9.98 -10.75 2.09
N TYR A 990 10.56 -9.55 1.94
CA TYR A 990 9.84 -8.28 1.83
C TYR A 990 10.17 -7.58 0.49
N PRO A 991 9.58 -8.05 -0.65
CA PRO A 991 9.95 -7.57 -1.99
C PRO A 991 9.49 -6.14 -2.30
N THR A 992 8.61 -5.55 -1.49
CA THR A 992 8.24 -4.12 -1.56
C THR A 992 9.36 -3.19 -1.07
N LEU A 993 10.30 -3.72 -0.27
CA LEU A 993 11.44 -2.98 0.29
C LEU A 993 12.77 -3.37 -0.36
N PHE A 994 12.96 -4.67 -0.66
CA PHE A 994 14.22 -5.23 -1.14
C PHE A 994 14.11 -5.70 -2.60
N ASP A 995 15.20 -5.48 -3.37
CA ASP A 995 15.23 -5.82 -4.79
C ASP A 995 15.19 -7.35 -5.00
N THR A 996 14.33 -7.80 -5.92
CA THR A 996 14.10 -9.22 -6.23
C THR A 996 15.10 -9.83 -7.23
N GLY A 997 16.15 -9.09 -7.55
CA GLY A 997 17.21 -9.42 -8.53
C GLY A 997 17.80 -8.14 -9.11
N ARG A 998 18.52 -8.27 -10.22
CA ARG A 998 18.98 -7.13 -11.01
C ARG A 998 17.87 -6.69 -11.95
N PHE A 999 17.52 -5.41 -11.93
CA PHE A 999 16.66 -4.84 -12.96
C PHE A 999 17.51 -4.13 -14.01
N ILE A 1000 17.41 -4.58 -15.26
CA ILE A 1000 18.17 -4.05 -16.40
C ILE A 1000 17.19 -3.35 -17.32
N PHE A 1001 17.46 -2.08 -17.65
CA PHE A 1001 16.58 -1.28 -18.50
C PHE A 1001 17.34 -0.54 -19.61
N PHE A 1002 16.59 -0.23 -20.67
CA PHE A 1002 17.03 0.58 -21.82
C PHE A 1002 15.88 1.50 -22.22
N GLY A 1003 16.20 2.73 -22.57
CA GLY A 1003 15.22 3.71 -23.03
C GLY A 1003 15.76 4.63 -24.10
N MET A 1004 14.83 5.30 -24.78
CA MET A 1004 15.10 6.33 -25.77
C MET A 1004 14.03 7.41 -25.65
N THR A 1005 14.48 8.65 -25.59
CA THR A 1005 13.62 9.83 -25.67
C THR A 1005 13.90 10.54 -27.01
N TYR A 1006 12.82 10.91 -27.71
CA TYR A 1006 12.88 11.69 -28.94
C TYR A 1006 12.08 12.97 -28.79
N ARG A 1007 12.70 14.13 -29.01
CA ARG A 1007 12.13 15.47 -28.87
C ARG A 1007 12.08 16.16 -30.24
N LEU A 1008 10.91 16.81 -30.55
CA LEU A 1008 10.66 17.56 -31.77
C LEU A 1008 10.25 18.99 -31.43
#